data_0e12bdb62af61eec86c3feb92dad628f
#
_entry.id   0e12bdb62af61eec86c3feb92dad628f
#
_cell.length_a   1.000
_cell.length_b   1.000
_cell.length_c   1.000
_cell.angle_alpha   90.00
_cell.angle_beta   90.00
_cell.angle_gamma   90.00
#
_symmetry.space_group_name_H-M   'P 1'
#
loop_
_entity.id
_entity.type
_entity.pdbx_description
1 polymer ?
#
loop_
_entity_poly.entity_id
_entity_poly.type
_entity_poly.pdbx_seq_one_letter_code
_entity_poly.pdbx_strand_id
1 'polypeptide(L)'
;MKAEQQHTPMMQQYLRLKAENPDILLFYRMGDFYELFYDDAKKASQLLDISLTKRGASAGEPIPMAGVPFHAVEGYLAKLVQLGESVAICEQVGDPATSKGPVERKVVRIVTPGTVTDEALLSERLDNLIAAIYHHNGKFGYATLDVTSGRFQLVEPQSEEAMAAELQRTSPRELLFPEDFEPVHLMTGRNGNRRRPVWEFELETAKQQLNQQFGTKDLVGFGVENAMLGLCAAGCLIQYVKDTQRTALPHIRALTYDRQDDSVILDAATRRNLELTQNLAGGSDNTLAAVLDRCATPMGSRMLKRWIHQPMRCITTREHRLDAIAELKEQALFSDIHPVVKQIGDIERILARLALRSARPRDLARLRHAMQQLPELAQALSSLGNSHLKSLATAAAPMDDVCELLERAIKENPPVVIRDGGVIAEGYSADLDEWRDLADGATGYLEKLEEEERDRHGIDTLKVGYNNVHGFYIQVSRGQSHLVPPHYVRRQTLKNAERYIIPELKEHEDKVLNSKSKALAIEKQLWEELFDLLLPHLARLQELAAAVAQLDVLQNLAERADTLDYCRPNLTKDPVVHITAGRHPVVEQVTSDPFIANPIELNSQRKMLIITGPNMGGKSTYMRQTALIALMAHIGSYVPAESATIGSIDRIFTRIGASDDLASGRSTFMVEMTETANILHNATANSLVLMDEIGRGTSTYDGLSLAWASAHWLATQIGAMTLFATHYFELTELPNQLPHLANVHLDAVEHGDSIAFMHAVQEGAASKSYGLAVAGLAGVPKKVIKNARQKLSQLELLSAESSQPKARTVDIANQLSLIPEPSEVEQTLASIEPDDLTPRQALEALYRLKKML
;
A
#
# COMPACT_ATOMS: atom_id res chain seq x y z
N MET A 1 4.55 -31.63 -51.10
CA MET A 1 3.50 -30.99 -50.30
C MET A 1 3.53 -31.63 -48.93
N LYS A 2 4.14 -30.99 -47.94
CA LYS A 2 4.05 -31.42 -46.54
C LYS A 2 2.61 -31.11 -46.11
N ALA A 3 1.86 -32.12 -45.66
CA ALA A 3 0.56 -31.95 -45.06
C ALA A 3 0.74 -30.94 -43.88
N GLU A 4 0.00 -29.84 -43.89
CA GLU A 4 -0.09 -28.96 -42.74
C GLU A 4 -0.58 -29.78 -41.55
N GLN A 5 0.34 -30.06 -40.63
CA GLN A 5 0.01 -30.76 -39.39
C GLN A 5 -0.86 -29.82 -38.56
N GLN A 6 -2.17 -30.07 -38.52
CA GLN A 6 -3.11 -29.29 -37.78
C GLN A 6 -2.97 -29.55 -36.27
N HIS A 7 -3.03 -28.51 -35.46
CA HIS A 7 -3.16 -28.62 -34.00
C HIS A 7 -4.42 -29.41 -33.63
N THR A 8 -4.37 -30.16 -32.54
CA THR A 8 -5.58 -30.80 -32.00
C THR A 8 -6.64 -29.74 -31.64
N PRO A 9 -7.94 -30.07 -31.68
CA PRO A 9 -9.04 -29.12 -31.38
C PRO A 9 -8.85 -28.42 -30.03
N MET A 10 -8.33 -29.12 -29.01
CA MET A 10 -8.00 -28.55 -27.70
C MET A 10 -6.87 -27.52 -27.79
N MET A 11 -5.80 -27.85 -28.53
CA MET A 11 -4.66 -26.92 -28.70
C MET A 11 -5.05 -25.71 -29.55
N GLN A 12 -5.94 -25.86 -30.52
CA GLN A 12 -6.49 -24.71 -31.25
C GLN A 12 -7.24 -23.75 -30.33
N GLN A 13 -8.06 -24.29 -29.41
CA GLN A 13 -8.78 -23.50 -28.41
C GLN A 13 -7.80 -22.78 -27.47
N TYR A 14 -6.76 -23.48 -26.97
CA TYR A 14 -5.73 -22.90 -26.13
C TYR A 14 -4.99 -21.75 -26.83
N LEU A 15 -4.52 -22.00 -28.07
CA LEU A 15 -3.74 -21.00 -28.83
C LEU A 15 -4.58 -19.76 -29.17
N ARG A 16 -5.89 -19.92 -29.44
CA ARG A 16 -6.81 -18.78 -29.63
C ARG A 16 -6.91 -17.93 -28.37
N LEU A 17 -7.13 -18.55 -27.20
CA LEU A 17 -7.23 -17.83 -25.92
C LEU A 17 -5.89 -17.19 -25.53
N LYS A 18 -4.76 -17.85 -25.86
CA LYS A 18 -3.43 -17.30 -25.65
C LYS A 18 -3.15 -16.09 -26.56
N ALA A 19 -3.61 -16.12 -27.81
CA ALA A 19 -3.48 -14.98 -28.72
C ALA A 19 -4.25 -13.73 -28.25
N GLU A 20 -5.35 -13.91 -27.52
CA GLU A 20 -6.09 -12.81 -26.89
C GLU A 20 -5.34 -12.23 -25.67
N ASN A 21 -4.41 -13.01 -25.08
CA ASN A 21 -3.68 -12.64 -23.85
C ASN A 21 -2.18 -13.00 -23.98
N PRO A 22 -1.44 -12.40 -24.92
CA PRO A 22 -0.11 -12.88 -25.33
C PRO A 22 0.93 -12.81 -24.20
N ASP A 23 0.90 -11.76 -23.38
CA ASP A 23 1.87 -11.48 -22.32
C ASP A 23 1.47 -12.00 -20.94
N ILE A 24 0.31 -12.66 -20.83
CA ILE A 24 -0.28 -13.13 -19.56
C ILE A 24 -0.20 -14.65 -19.50
N LEU A 25 0.23 -15.21 -18.38
CA LEU A 25 0.23 -16.65 -18.16
C LEU A 25 -1.20 -17.21 -18.20
N LEU A 26 -1.46 -18.18 -19.08
CA LEU A 26 -2.79 -18.78 -19.24
C LEU A 26 -2.91 -20.08 -18.42
N PHE A 27 -3.67 -20.03 -17.34
CA PHE A 27 -4.05 -21.18 -16.52
C PHE A 27 -5.30 -21.84 -17.12
N TYR A 28 -5.07 -22.91 -17.87
CA TYR A 28 -6.09 -23.59 -18.65
C TYR A 28 -6.65 -24.79 -17.89
N ARG A 29 -7.92 -24.74 -17.49
CA ARG A 29 -8.56 -25.76 -16.68
C ARG A 29 -8.66 -27.11 -17.40
N MET A 30 -8.08 -28.15 -16.79
CA MET A 30 -8.17 -29.54 -17.29
C MET A 30 -8.41 -30.50 -16.11
N GLY A 31 -9.67 -30.89 -15.89
CA GLY A 31 -10.04 -31.74 -14.75
C GLY A 31 -9.64 -31.08 -13.43
N ASP A 32 -8.80 -31.74 -12.65
CA ASP A 32 -8.34 -31.27 -11.33
C ASP A 32 -7.05 -30.41 -11.38
N PHE A 33 -6.63 -30.01 -12.58
CA PHE A 33 -5.44 -29.20 -12.78
C PHE A 33 -5.73 -27.95 -13.61
N TYR A 34 -4.92 -26.91 -13.37
CA TYR A 34 -4.67 -25.86 -14.36
C TYR A 34 -3.37 -26.21 -15.09
N GLU A 35 -3.45 -26.43 -16.38
CA GLU A 35 -2.31 -26.74 -17.22
C GLU A 35 -1.85 -25.52 -18.00
N LEU A 36 -0.53 -25.39 -18.14
CA LEU A 36 0.12 -24.37 -18.96
C LEU A 36 0.90 -25.10 -20.07
N PHE A 37 0.99 -24.47 -21.23
CA PHE A 37 1.64 -25.06 -22.38
C PHE A 37 2.66 -24.11 -22.99
N TYR A 38 3.58 -24.64 -23.77
CA TYR A 38 4.63 -23.94 -24.53
C TYR A 38 5.48 -23.02 -23.62
N ASP A 39 5.60 -21.74 -23.98
CA ASP A 39 6.44 -20.80 -23.24
C ASP A 39 5.88 -20.44 -21.86
N ASP A 40 4.55 -20.46 -21.70
CA ASP A 40 3.92 -20.31 -20.39
C ASP A 40 4.32 -21.43 -19.42
N ALA A 41 4.40 -22.66 -19.92
CA ALA A 41 4.85 -23.79 -19.11
C ALA A 41 6.33 -23.66 -18.68
N LYS A 42 7.21 -23.22 -19.57
CA LYS A 42 8.61 -22.97 -19.26
C LYS A 42 8.76 -21.84 -18.23
N LYS A 43 8.07 -20.71 -18.45
CA LYS A 43 8.08 -19.56 -17.55
C LYS A 43 7.54 -19.94 -16.17
N ALA A 44 6.39 -20.59 -16.10
CA ALA A 44 5.79 -21.03 -14.85
C ALA A 44 6.67 -22.03 -14.10
N SER A 45 7.29 -22.98 -14.80
CA SER A 45 8.23 -23.95 -14.21
C SER A 45 9.39 -23.24 -13.50
N GLN A 46 9.96 -22.21 -14.13
CA GLN A 46 11.07 -21.43 -13.54
C GLN A 46 10.61 -20.59 -12.33
N LEU A 47 9.47 -19.91 -12.44
CA LEU A 47 8.99 -18.99 -11.40
C LEU A 47 8.42 -19.71 -10.18
N LEU A 48 7.78 -20.86 -10.38
CA LEU A 48 7.07 -21.61 -9.34
C LEU A 48 7.83 -22.82 -8.81
N ASP A 49 8.97 -23.17 -9.44
CA ASP A 49 9.74 -24.40 -9.17
C ASP A 49 8.89 -25.66 -9.30
N ILE A 50 8.10 -25.74 -10.38
CA ILE A 50 7.27 -26.90 -10.72
C ILE A 50 7.85 -27.68 -11.90
N SER A 51 7.57 -28.97 -11.96
CA SER A 51 8.12 -29.86 -12.98
C SER A 51 7.64 -29.48 -14.38
N LEU A 52 8.58 -29.30 -15.30
CA LEU A 52 8.29 -29.18 -16.73
C LEU A 52 8.21 -30.56 -17.36
N THR A 53 7.07 -30.90 -17.90
CA THR A 53 6.81 -32.19 -18.56
C THR A 53 6.53 -32.01 -20.05
N LYS A 54 6.29 -33.11 -20.77
CA LYS A 54 5.88 -33.08 -22.18
C LYS A 54 4.59 -33.88 -22.33
N ARG A 55 3.61 -33.30 -23.04
CA ARG A 55 2.33 -33.96 -23.33
C ARG A 55 2.12 -34.12 -24.81
N GLY A 56 2.33 -35.34 -25.31
CA GLY A 56 2.10 -35.66 -26.71
C GLY A 56 2.88 -34.76 -27.67
N ALA A 57 2.41 -34.70 -28.92
CA ALA A 57 2.93 -33.79 -29.93
C ALA A 57 1.76 -33.06 -30.62
N SER A 58 1.96 -31.80 -30.97
CA SER A 58 1.04 -31.00 -31.78
C SER A 58 1.84 -30.33 -32.88
N ALA A 59 1.35 -30.38 -34.10
CA ALA A 59 2.07 -29.95 -35.31
C ALA A 59 3.46 -30.61 -35.46
N GLY A 60 3.62 -31.89 -34.97
CA GLY A 60 4.87 -32.64 -35.09
C GLY A 60 5.91 -32.40 -33.99
N GLU A 61 5.71 -31.44 -33.09
CA GLU A 61 6.62 -31.08 -32.00
C GLU A 61 6.04 -31.49 -30.64
N PRO A 62 6.91 -31.95 -29.68
CA PRO A 62 6.47 -32.18 -28.30
C PRO A 62 5.95 -30.90 -27.64
N ILE A 63 4.84 -31.01 -26.93
CA ILE A 63 4.24 -29.87 -26.22
C ILE A 63 4.84 -29.77 -24.82
N PRO A 64 5.66 -28.73 -24.49
CA PRO A 64 6.05 -28.46 -23.12
C PRO A 64 4.82 -28.17 -22.28
N MET A 65 4.71 -28.78 -21.10
CA MET A 65 3.56 -28.66 -20.20
C MET A 65 4.04 -28.55 -18.75
N ALA A 66 3.39 -27.69 -17.99
CA ALA A 66 3.45 -27.62 -16.54
C ALA A 66 2.03 -27.53 -15.99
N GLY A 67 1.80 -27.97 -14.78
CA GLY A 67 0.46 -27.95 -14.20
C GLY A 67 0.48 -27.73 -12.71
N VAL A 68 -0.55 -27.05 -12.23
CA VAL A 68 -0.79 -26.83 -10.79
C VAL A 68 -2.13 -27.42 -10.41
N PRO A 69 -2.22 -28.13 -9.25
CA PRO A 69 -3.50 -28.67 -8.79
C PRO A 69 -4.52 -27.56 -8.55
N PHE A 70 -5.76 -27.77 -8.97
CA PHE A 70 -6.83 -26.78 -8.77
C PHE A 70 -7.00 -26.38 -7.31
N HIS A 71 -6.98 -27.33 -6.38
CA HIS A 71 -7.15 -27.06 -4.96
C HIS A 71 -5.99 -26.25 -4.32
N ALA A 72 -4.83 -26.24 -4.95
CA ALA A 72 -3.64 -25.53 -4.47
C ALA A 72 -3.33 -24.25 -5.27
N VAL A 73 -4.14 -23.89 -6.26
CA VAL A 73 -3.88 -22.80 -7.20
C VAL A 73 -3.63 -21.45 -6.52
N GLU A 74 -4.30 -21.18 -5.40
CA GLU A 74 -4.14 -19.90 -4.67
C GLU A 74 -2.71 -19.65 -4.21
N GLY A 75 -2.02 -20.68 -3.69
CA GLY A 75 -0.63 -20.55 -3.28
C GLY A 75 0.33 -20.26 -4.44
N TYR A 76 0.04 -20.82 -5.63
CA TYR A 76 0.82 -20.53 -6.83
C TYR A 76 0.51 -19.15 -7.41
N LEU A 77 -0.75 -18.73 -7.40
CA LEU A 77 -1.14 -17.37 -7.79
C LEU A 77 -0.50 -16.32 -6.88
N ALA A 78 -0.44 -16.58 -5.56
CA ALA A 78 0.22 -15.68 -4.61
C ALA A 78 1.68 -15.42 -5.00
N LYS A 79 2.43 -16.48 -5.32
CA LYS A 79 3.83 -16.35 -5.76
C LYS A 79 3.97 -15.56 -7.04
N LEU A 80 3.14 -15.84 -8.06
CA LEU A 80 3.19 -15.13 -9.33
C LEU A 80 2.85 -13.66 -9.20
N VAL A 81 1.80 -13.34 -8.45
CA VAL A 81 1.39 -11.96 -8.17
C VAL A 81 2.49 -11.18 -7.42
N GLN A 82 3.16 -11.80 -6.43
CA GLN A 82 4.28 -11.19 -5.72
C GLN A 82 5.47 -10.91 -6.65
N LEU A 83 5.68 -11.73 -7.67
CA LEU A 83 6.69 -11.51 -8.71
C LEU A 83 6.28 -10.47 -9.76
N GLY A 84 5.09 -9.89 -9.66
CA GLY A 84 4.56 -8.91 -10.61
C GLY A 84 3.92 -9.52 -11.87
N GLU A 85 3.70 -10.84 -11.90
CA GLU A 85 3.11 -11.54 -13.03
C GLU A 85 1.59 -11.49 -13.01
N SER A 86 0.98 -11.55 -14.19
CA SER A 86 -0.46 -11.67 -14.37
C SER A 86 -0.85 -13.05 -14.89
N VAL A 87 -2.03 -13.52 -14.47
CA VAL A 87 -2.53 -14.84 -14.81
C VAL A 87 -3.97 -14.76 -15.30
N ALA A 88 -4.22 -15.26 -16.50
CA ALA A 88 -5.56 -15.44 -17.04
C ALA A 88 -6.11 -16.80 -16.58
N ILE A 89 -7.22 -16.78 -15.83
CA ILE A 89 -7.89 -17.98 -15.34
C ILE A 89 -8.94 -18.41 -16.36
N CYS A 90 -8.73 -19.58 -16.92
CA CYS A 90 -9.59 -20.15 -17.95
C CYS A 90 -10.36 -21.34 -17.39
N GLU A 91 -11.69 -21.20 -17.33
CA GLU A 91 -12.61 -22.23 -16.81
C GLU A 91 -13.41 -22.90 -17.92
N GLN A 92 -13.91 -24.10 -17.63
CA GLN A 92 -14.83 -24.83 -18.47
C GLN A 92 -16.22 -24.22 -18.39
N VAL A 93 -16.83 -23.99 -19.55
CA VAL A 93 -18.19 -23.46 -19.69
C VAL A 93 -19.10 -24.51 -20.30
N GLY A 94 -20.18 -24.85 -19.61
CA GLY A 94 -21.13 -25.91 -20.04
C GLY A 94 -20.88 -27.26 -19.35
N ASP A 95 -21.79 -28.21 -19.61
CA ASP A 95 -21.74 -29.56 -19.04
C ASP A 95 -20.90 -30.49 -19.92
N PRO A 96 -19.82 -31.10 -19.34
CA PRO A 96 -19.02 -32.11 -20.05
C PRO A 96 -19.82 -33.28 -20.60
N ALA A 97 -20.94 -33.65 -19.94
CA ALA A 97 -21.77 -34.79 -20.32
C ALA A 97 -22.60 -34.56 -21.59
N THR A 98 -22.89 -33.30 -21.92
CA THR A 98 -23.73 -32.91 -23.07
C THR A 98 -22.93 -32.40 -24.27
N SER A 99 -21.61 -32.20 -24.11
CA SER A 99 -20.74 -31.62 -25.14
C SER A 99 -20.38 -32.65 -26.22
N LYS A 100 -20.65 -32.33 -27.50
CA LYS A 100 -20.24 -33.13 -28.69
C LYS A 100 -18.82 -32.79 -29.16
N GLY A 101 -17.87 -32.49 -28.25
CA GLY A 101 -16.50 -32.12 -28.60
C GLY A 101 -15.74 -31.67 -27.37
N PRO A 102 -14.56 -31.01 -27.50
CA PRO A 102 -13.88 -30.43 -26.37
C PRO A 102 -14.80 -29.40 -25.70
N VAL A 103 -14.99 -29.52 -24.38
CA VAL A 103 -15.78 -28.56 -23.60
C VAL A 103 -15.24 -27.15 -23.86
N GLU A 104 -16.13 -26.19 -24.11
CA GLU A 104 -15.77 -24.81 -24.31
C GLU A 104 -15.09 -24.25 -23.05
N ARG A 105 -14.06 -23.45 -23.27
CA ARG A 105 -13.35 -22.76 -22.17
C ARG A 105 -13.25 -21.30 -22.48
N LYS A 106 -13.41 -20.48 -21.42
CA LYS A 106 -13.30 -19.02 -21.49
C LYS A 106 -12.42 -18.49 -20.38
N VAL A 107 -11.72 -17.40 -20.63
CA VAL A 107 -11.06 -16.65 -19.59
C VAL A 107 -12.14 -15.94 -18.77
N VAL A 108 -12.29 -16.35 -17.52
CA VAL A 108 -13.34 -15.82 -16.63
C VAL A 108 -12.86 -14.60 -15.87
N ARG A 109 -11.56 -14.52 -15.57
CA ARG A 109 -10.91 -13.33 -15.00
C ARG A 109 -9.43 -13.36 -15.28
N ILE A 110 -8.81 -12.17 -15.17
CA ILE A 110 -7.36 -12.01 -15.20
C ILE A 110 -6.94 -11.51 -13.81
N VAL A 111 -6.09 -12.29 -13.14
CA VAL A 111 -5.52 -11.94 -11.84
C VAL A 111 -4.23 -11.18 -12.07
N THR A 112 -4.19 -9.92 -11.65
CA THR A 112 -3.01 -9.06 -11.74
C THR A 112 -2.61 -8.56 -10.35
N PRO A 113 -1.37 -8.09 -10.12
CA PRO A 113 -0.95 -7.60 -8.82
C PRO A 113 -1.86 -6.52 -8.22
N GLY A 114 -2.40 -5.62 -9.06
CA GLY A 114 -3.25 -4.52 -8.65
C GLY A 114 -4.75 -4.85 -8.55
N THR A 115 -5.20 -5.94 -9.19
CA THR A 115 -6.64 -6.29 -9.26
C THR A 115 -7.01 -7.54 -8.46
N VAL A 116 -6.11 -8.03 -7.62
CA VAL A 116 -6.35 -9.14 -6.69
C VAL A 116 -7.44 -8.79 -5.68
N THR A 117 -8.38 -9.71 -5.48
CA THR A 117 -9.45 -9.60 -4.48
C THR A 117 -9.48 -10.76 -3.50
N ASP A 118 -8.78 -11.85 -3.79
CA ASP A 118 -8.68 -13.04 -2.93
C ASP A 118 -7.90 -12.71 -1.65
N GLU A 119 -8.47 -12.99 -0.49
CA GLU A 119 -7.89 -12.70 0.83
C GLU A 119 -6.50 -13.34 1.01
N ALA A 120 -6.32 -14.57 0.52
CA ALA A 120 -5.05 -15.28 0.63
C ALA A 120 -3.88 -14.63 -0.16
N LEU A 121 -4.18 -13.75 -1.12
CA LEU A 121 -3.21 -13.06 -1.97
C LEU A 121 -2.90 -11.64 -1.49
N LEU A 122 -3.60 -11.15 -0.49
CA LEU A 122 -3.55 -9.76 -0.02
C LEU A 122 -2.88 -9.66 1.35
N SER A 123 -2.12 -8.59 1.55
CA SER A 123 -1.74 -8.17 2.90
C SER A 123 -2.95 -7.58 3.61
N GLU A 124 -3.28 -8.09 4.79
CA GLU A 124 -4.50 -7.69 5.50
C GLU A 124 -4.54 -6.20 5.83
N ARG A 125 -3.43 -5.67 6.34
CA ARG A 125 -3.31 -4.30 6.89
C ARG A 125 -2.72 -3.29 5.91
N LEU A 126 -2.67 -3.61 4.61
CA LEU A 126 -2.18 -2.71 3.54
C LEU A 126 -3.23 -2.59 2.43
N ASP A 127 -3.35 -1.39 1.86
CA ASP A 127 -4.11 -1.17 0.64
C ASP A 127 -3.46 -1.91 -0.54
N ASN A 128 -4.27 -2.37 -1.48
CA ASN A 128 -3.80 -2.98 -2.72
C ASN A 128 -4.17 -2.09 -3.90
N LEU A 129 -3.31 -1.12 -4.18
CA LEU A 129 -3.58 -0.10 -5.18
C LEU A 129 -3.11 -0.53 -6.57
N ILE A 130 -3.97 -0.29 -7.55
CA ILE A 130 -3.62 -0.15 -8.95
C ILE A 130 -3.68 1.33 -9.31
N ALA A 131 -2.76 1.79 -10.13
CA ALA A 131 -2.69 3.18 -10.54
C ALA A 131 -2.53 3.35 -12.05
N ALA A 132 -2.91 4.51 -12.56
CA ALA A 132 -2.60 4.94 -13.91
C ALA A 132 -1.98 6.35 -13.87
N ILE A 133 -0.99 6.57 -14.73
CA ILE A 133 -0.31 7.85 -14.88
C ILE A 133 -0.41 8.32 -16.32
N TYR A 134 -0.73 9.58 -16.50
CA TYR A 134 -0.76 10.27 -17.79
C TYR A 134 0.10 11.54 -17.72
N HIS A 135 0.84 11.84 -18.76
CA HIS A 135 1.73 13.00 -18.83
C HIS A 135 1.42 13.85 -20.06
N HIS A 136 1.30 15.14 -19.87
CA HIS A 136 1.14 16.08 -20.96
C HIS A 136 1.73 17.47 -20.61
N ASN A 137 2.63 18.00 -21.44
CA ASN A 137 3.24 19.33 -21.27
C ASN A 137 3.83 19.57 -19.87
N GLY A 138 4.56 18.61 -19.31
CA GLY A 138 5.24 18.72 -18.01
C GLY A 138 4.32 18.57 -16.80
N LYS A 139 3.01 18.34 -17.01
CA LYS A 139 2.02 18.09 -15.96
C LYS A 139 1.55 16.66 -15.99
N PHE A 140 1.07 16.17 -14.86
CA PHE A 140 0.67 14.78 -14.69
C PHE A 140 -0.80 14.67 -14.29
N GLY A 141 -1.45 13.64 -14.82
CA GLY A 141 -2.68 13.10 -14.27
C GLY A 141 -2.37 11.75 -13.64
N TYR A 142 -2.83 11.54 -12.43
CA TYR A 142 -2.60 10.30 -11.70
C TYR A 142 -3.88 9.83 -11.02
N ALA A 143 -4.25 8.60 -11.26
CA ALA A 143 -5.42 7.98 -10.66
C ALA A 143 -5.02 6.70 -9.92
N THR A 144 -5.65 6.45 -8.78
CA THR A 144 -5.46 5.24 -7.98
C THR A 144 -6.80 4.60 -7.66
N LEU A 145 -6.85 3.28 -7.72
CA LEU A 145 -8.02 2.49 -7.37
C LEU A 145 -7.62 1.32 -6.47
N ASP A 146 -8.30 1.17 -5.37
CA ASP A 146 -8.31 -0.05 -4.58
C ASP A 146 -9.55 -0.87 -4.93
N VAL A 147 -9.37 -1.93 -5.73
CA VAL A 147 -10.47 -2.81 -6.14
C VAL A 147 -11.09 -3.54 -4.95
N THR A 148 -10.35 -3.70 -3.85
CA THR A 148 -10.80 -4.40 -2.65
C THR A 148 -11.67 -3.57 -1.71
N SER A 149 -11.73 -2.26 -1.93
CA SER A 149 -12.58 -1.32 -1.16
C SER A 149 -13.51 -0.48 -2.03
N GLY A 150 -13.19 -0.37 -3.33
CA GLY A 150 -13.88 0.52 -4.27
C GLY A 150 -13.43 1.98 -4.19
N ARG A 151 -12.37 2.28 -3.42
CA ARG A 151 -11.83 3.64 -3.27
C ARG A 151 -11.09 4.07 -4.53
N PHE A 152 -11.63 5.08 -5.20
CA PHE A 152 -11.13 5.61 -6.46
C PHE A 152 -10.79 7.09 -6.32
N GLN A 153 -9.54 7.45 -6.55
CA GLN A 153 -9.02 8.81 -6.35
C GLN A 153 -8.22 9.26 -7.56
N LEU A 154 -8.19 10.55 -7.81
CA LEU A 154 -7.32 11.18 -8.79
C LEU A 154 -6.64 12.43 -8.19
N VAL A 155 -5.47 12.76 -8.73
CA VAL A 155 -4.68 13.95 -8.40
C VAL A 155 -3.95 14.43 -9.67
N GLU A 156 -3.64 15.71 -9.74
CA GLU A 156 -2.86 16.30 -10.83
C GLU A 156 -1.55 16.91 -10.33
N PRO A 157 -0.49 16.11 -10.16
CA PRO A 157 0.84 16.61 -9.81
C PRO A 157 1.37 17.59 -10.86
N GLN A 158 1.87 18.74 -10.41
CA GLN A 158 2.30 19.83 -11.30
C GLN A 158 3.78 19.73 -11.71
N SER A 159 4.51 18.76 -11.16
CA SER A 159 5.93 18.51 -11.47
C SER A 159 6.29 17.03 -11.34
N GLU A 160 7.45 16.65 -11.85
CA GLU A 160 7.99 15.29 -11.70
C GLU A 160 8.26 14.92 -10.23
N GLU A 161 8.74 15.87 -9.43
CA GLU A 161 8.98 15.67 -7.99
C GLU A 161 7.67 15.40 -7.25
N ALA A 162 6.62 16.17 -7.56
CA ALA A 162 5.29 15.94 -6.99
C ALA A 162 4.73 14.58 -7.42
N MET A 163 4.96 14.17 -8.67
CA MET A 163 4.56 12.85 -9.16
C MET A 163 5.34 11.73 -8.46
N ALA A 164 6.64 11.89 -8.29
CA ALA A 164 7.47 10.93 -7.55
C ALA A 164 7.01 10.79 -6.07
N ALA A 165 6.61 11.89 -5.44
CA ALA A 165 6.05 11.89 -4.09
C ALA A 165 4.74 11.11 -4.02
N GLU A 166 3.84 11.26 -5.01
CA GLU A 166 2.60 10.50 -5.11
C GLU A 166 2.83 9.00 -5.34
N LEU A 167 3.76 8.65 -6.21
CA LEU A 167 4.17 7.26 -6.43
C LEU A 167 4.76 6.61 -5.17
N GLN A 168 5.51 7.38 -4.38
CA GLN A 168 6.05 6.90 -3.11
C GLN A 168 4.94 6.75 -2.06
N ARG A 169 4.02 7.73 -1.98
CA ARG A 169 2.89 7.71 -1.05
C ARG A 169 1.98 6.51 -1.26
N THR A 170 1.62 6.25 -2.50
CA THR A 170 0.64 5.23 -2.87
C THR A 170 1.26 3.86 -3.07
N SER A 171 2.53 3.79 -3.46
CA SER A 171 3.28 2.56 -3.72
C SER A 171 2.43 1.50 -4.45
N PRO A 172 1.87 1.83 -5.63
CA PRO A 172 0.93 0.96 -6.31
C PRO A 172 1.57 -0.38 -6.67
N ARG A 173 0.81 -1.46 -6.53
CA ARG A 173 1.23 -2.82 -6.91
C ARG A 173 1.29 -3.00 -8.41
N GLU A 174 0.53 -2.19 -9.13
CA GLU A 174 0.49 -2.17 -10.59
C GLU A 174 0.32 -0.74 -11.06
N LEU A 175 1.07 -0.34 -12.10
CA LEU A 175 1.07 1.02 -12.64
C LEU A 175 0.90 0.98 -14.15
N LEU A 176 -0.19 1.58 -14.63
CA LEU A 176 -0.52 1.72 -16.04
C LEU A 176 0.02 3.04 -16.56
N PHE A 177 0.57 3.04 -17.77
CA PHE A 177 1.07 4.26 -18.44
C PHE A 177 0.98 4.12 -19.96
N PRO A 178 0.84 5.21 -20.70
CA PRO A 178 0.74 5.17 -22.17
C PRO A 178 2.06 4.73 -22.82
N GLU A 179 1.99 4.16 -24.01
CA GLU A 179 3.14 3.65 -24.76
C GLU A 179 4.19 4.73 -25.05
N ASP A 180 3.76 5.97 -25.20
CA ASP A 180 4.58 7.17 -25.48
C ASP A 180 5.00 7.96 -24.23
N PHE A 181 4.94 7.34 -23.06
CA PHE A 181 5.27 7.98 -21.78
C PHE A 181 6.77 8.34 -21.71
N GLU A 182 7.09 9.64 -21.69
CA GLU A 182 8.47 10.15 -21.74
C GLU A 182 9.24 10.06 -20.41
N PRO A 183 8.68 10.35 -19.20
CA PRO A 183 9.43 10.31 -17.95
C PRO A 183 9.69 8.86 -17.45
N VAL A 184 10.39 8.06 -18.26
CA VAL A 184 10.61 6.61 -18.02
C VAL A 184 11.33 6.33 -16.69
N HIS A 185 12.13 7.26 -16.20
CA HIS A 185 12.85 7.12 -14.93
C HIS A 185 11.91 6.97 -13.72
N LEU A 186 10.67 7.49 -13.78
CA LEU A 186 9.64 7.30 -12.75
C LEU A 186 9.18 5.83 -12.65
N MET A 187 9.42 5.04 -13.70
CA MET A 187 9.06 3.61 -13.76
C MET A 187 10.19 2.71 -13.28
N THR A 188 11.43 3.22 -13.18
CA THR A 188 12.61 2.43 -12.85
C THR A 188 12.52 1.84 -11.44
N GLY A 189 12.89 0.56 -11.30
CA GLY A 189 12.91 -0.14 -10.01
C GLY A 189 11.54 -0.54 -9.47
N ARG A 190 10.45 -0.41 -10.26
CA ARG A 190 9.09 -0.82 -9.88
C ARG A 190 8.69 -2.09 -10.60
N ASN A 191 8.13 -3.03 -9.87
CA ASN A 191 7.46 -4.21 -10.44
C ASN A 191 6.02 -3.85 -10.80
N GLY A 192 5.42 -4.59 -11.74
CA GLY A 192 4.00 -4.39 -12.10
C GLY A 192 3.72 -3.21 -13.04
N ASN A 193 4.74 -2.69 -13.72
CA ASN A 193 4.56 -1.66 -14.75
C ASN A 193 3.90 -2.24 -16.00
N ARG A 194 2.85 -1.57 -16.52
CA ARG A 194 2.08 -2.01 -17.70
C ARG A 194 1.93 -0.86 -18.69
N ARG A 195 2.40 -1.06 -19.90
CA ARG A 195 2.14 -0.15 -21.02
C ARG A 195 0.73 -0.36 -21.56
N ARG A 196 0.06 0.75 -21.86
CA ARG A 196 -1.28 0.76 -22.47
C ARG A 196 -1.30 1.62 -23.72
N PRO A 197 -2.15 1.28 -24.68
CA PRO A 197 -2.32 2.10 -25.88
C PRO A 197 -2.70 3.54 -25.55
N VAL A 198 -2.17 4.51 -26.28
CA VAL A 198 -2.37 5.94 -26.04
C VAL A 198 -3.87 6.32 -26.06
N TRP A 199 -4.66 5.68 -26.93
CA TRP A 199 -6.09 5.96 -27.06
C TRP A 199 -6.92 5.62 -25.79
N GLU A 200 -6.41 4.78 -24.88
CA GLU A 200 -7.07 4.51 -23.60
C GLU A 200 -7.02 5.70 -22.64
N PHE A 201 -6.19 6.68 -22.91
CA PHE A 201 -6.06 7.92 -22.14
C PHE A 201 -6.78 9.11 -22.80
N GLU A 202 -7.67 8.85 -23.74
CA GLU A 202 -8.42 9.91 -24.43
C GLU A 202 -9.52 10.46 -23.53
N LEU A 203 -9.60 11.81 -23.38
CA LEU A 203 -10.42 12.48 -22.38
C LEU A 203 -11.92 12.24 -22.53
N GLU A 204 -12.46 12.31 -23.74
CA GLU A 204 -13.92 12.18 -23.96
C GLU A 204 -14.36 10.73 -23.75
N THR A 205 -13.54 9.78 -24.15
CA THR A 205 -13.75 8.35 -23.89
C THR A 205 -13.70 8.08 -22.37
N ALA A 206 -12.73 8.66 -21.66
CA ALA A 206 -12.62 8.57 -20.21
C ALA A 206 -13.86 9.10 -19.49
N LYS A 207 -14.35 10.29 -19.87
CA LYS A 207 -15.57 10.87 -19.30
C LYS A 207 -16.79 9.98 -19.56
N GLN A 208 -16.93 9.44 -20.77
CA GLN A 208 -18.02 8.55 -21.09
C GLN A 208 -18.00 7.27 -20.24
N GLN A 209 -16.84 6.64 -20.09
CA GLN A 209 -16.66 5.43 -19.29
C GLN A 209 -16.95 5.66 -17.81
N LEU A 210 -16.49 6.80 -17.26
CA LEU A 210 -16.73 7.16 -15.87
C LEU A 210 -18.20 7.50 -15.62
N ASN A 211 -18.85 8.26 -16.51
CA ASN A 211 -20.28 8.52 -16.43
C ASN A 211 -21.12 7.23 -16.48
N GLN A 212 -20.74 6.30 -17.36
CA GLN A 212 -21.40 5.00 -17.44
C GLN A 212 -21.16 4.18 -16.15
N GLN A 213 -19.95 4.24 -15.58
CA GLN A 213 -19.64 3.53 -14.34
C GLN A 213 -20.48 4.03 -13.17
N PHE A 214 -20.62 5.34 -13.03
CA PHE A 214 -21.33 5.96 -11.91
C PHE A 214 -22.83 6.16 -12.16
N GLY A 215 -23.31 5.91 -13.38
CA GLY A 215 -24.71 6.12 -13.76
C GLY A 215 -25.10 7.60 -13.78
N THR A 216 -24.16 8.51 -14.10
CA THR A 216 -24.33 9.96 -14.12
C THR A 216 -24.30 10.52 -15.53
N LYS A 217 -24.86 11.73 -15.71
CA LYS A 217 -24.79 12.45 -17.00
C LYS A 217 -23.47 13.18 -17.19
N ASP A 218 -22.89 13.63 -16.10
CA ASP A 218 -21.62 14.37 -16.03
C ASP A 218 -20.89 14.05 -14.72
N LEU A 219 -19.69 14.59 -14.57
CA LEU A 219 -18.82 14.37 -13.41
C LEU A 219 -18.78 15.57 -12.44
N VAL A 220 -19.64 16.58 -12.66
CA VAL A 220 -19.69 17.82 -11.83
C VAL A 220 -19.95 17.49 -10.37
N GLY A 221 -20.86 16.54 -10.10
CA GLY A 221 -21.19 16.12 -8.74
C GLY A 221 -20.02 15.54 -7.93
N PHE A 222 -18.95 15.12 -8.60
CA PHE A 222 -17.71 14.65 -7.96
C PHE A 222 -16.64 15.75 -7.82
N GLY A 223 -16.86 16.94 -8.44
CA GLY A 223 -15.91 18.05 -8.40
C GLY A 223 -14.60 17.80 -9.16
N VAL A 224 -14.64 16.92 -10.16
CA VAL A 224 -13.46 16.47 -10.93
C VAL A 224 -13.44 16.98 -12.38
N GLU A 225 -14.41 17.77 -12.78
CA GLU A 225 -14.63 18.22 -14.18
C GLU A 225 -13.43 18.96 -14.77
N ASN A 226 -12.66 19.64 -13.95
CA ASN A 226 -11.48 20.41 -14.34
C ASN A 226 -10.16 19.61 -14.30
N ALA A 227 -10.18 18.41 -13.76
CA ALA A 227 -9.00 17.54 -13.62
C ALA A 227 -8.79 16.71 -14.89
N MET A 228 -8.52 17.36 -16.02
CA MET A 228 -8.53 16.72 -17.34
C MET A 228 -7.50 15.58 -17.46
N LEU A 229 -6.28 15.80 -16.99
CA LEU A 229 -5.22 14.78 -17.05
C LEU A 229 -5.50 13.63 -16.07
N GLY A 230 -6.02 13.94 -14.88
CA GLY A 230 -6.47 12.97 -13.90
C GLY A 230 -7.61 12.10 -14.44
N LEU A 231 -8.55 12.69 -15.18
CA LEU A 231 -9.64 11.96 -15.82
C LEU A 231 -9.15 11.01 -16.93
N CYS A 232 -8.15 11.40 -17.73
CA CYS A 232 -7.51 10.52 -18.71
C CYS A 232 -6.93 9.27 -18.04
N ALA A 233 -6.20 9.45 -16.94
CA ALA A 233 -5.66 8.35 -16.15
C ALA A 233 -6.76 7.49 -15.52
N ALA A 234 -7.81 8.10 -14.96
CA ALA A 234 -8.93 7.41 -14.34
C ALA A 234 -9.74 6.57 -15.37
N GLY A 235 -9.92 7.08 -16.58
CA GLY A 235 -10.58 6.35 -17.68
C GLY A 235 -9.84 5.09 -18.08
N CYS A 236 -8.54 5.18 -18.32
CA CYS A 236 -7.70 4.00 -18.59
C CYS A 236 -7.79 2.99 -17.42
N LEU A 237 -7.71 3.46 -16.19
CA LEU A 237 -7.71 2.61 -15.00
C LEU A 237 -9.04 1.83 -14.85
N ILE A 238 -10.19 2.49 -14.97
CA ILE A 238 -11.48 1.82 -14.83
C ILE A 238 -11.74 0.83 -15.97
N GLN A 239 -11.30 1.16 -17.19
CA GLN A 239 -11.40 0.24 -18.32
C GLN A 239 -10.54 -1.01 -18.09
N TYR A 240 -9.30 -0.84 -17.67
CA TYR A 240 -8.41 -1.97 -17.38
C TYR A 240 -8.97 -2.90 -16.30
N VAL A 241 -9.56 -2.34 -15.23
CA VAL A 241 -10.15 -3.15 -14.17
C VAL A 241 -11.40 -3.89 -14.67
N LYS A 242 -12.24 -3.28 -15.51
CA LYS A 242 -13.37 -3.96 -16.16
C LYS A 242 -12.90 -5.13 -17.05
N ASP A 243 -11.86 -4.91 -17.83
CA ASP A 243 -11.31 -5.93 -18.73
C ASP A 243 -10.70 -7.11 -17.97
N THR A 244 -10.09 -6.85 -16.81
CA THR A 244 -9.45 -7.88 -15.99
C THR A 244 -10.45 -8.64 -15.12
N GLN A 245 -11.39 -7.96 -14.48
CA GLN A 245 -12.40 -8.58 -13.63
C GLN A 245 -13.53 -9.23 -14.42
N ARG A 246 -13.81 -8.76 -15.65
CA ARG A 246 -14.87 -9.25 -16.55
C ARG A 246 -16.26 -9.29 -15.91
N THR A 247 -16.51 -8.41 -14.96
CA THR A 247 -17.77 -8.27 -14.25
C THR A 247 -18.10 -6.81 -14.00
N ALA A 248 -19.35 -6.51 -13.64
CA ALA A 248 -19.72 -5.19 -13.15
C ALA A 248 -18.97 -4.86 -11.85
N LEU A 249 -18.72 -3.57 -11.63
CA LEU A 249 -17.99 -3.05 -10.48
C LEU A 249 -18.89 -2.16 -9.60
N PRO A 250 -20.02 -2.68 -9.05
CA PRO A 250 -21.02 -1.86 -8.38
C PRO A 250 -20.54 -1.23 -7.07
N HIS A 251 -19.42 -1.71 -6.52
CA HIS A 251 -18.80 -1.15 -5.33
C HIS A 251 -17.94 0.10 -5.63
N ILE A 252 -17.59 0.35 -6.89
CA ILE A 252 -16.86 1.56 -7.30
C ILE A 252 -17.91 2.62 -7.69
N ARG A 253 -18.27 3.49 -6.73
CA ARG A 253 -19.43 4.36 -6.80
C ARG A 253 -19.11 5.84 -6.91
N ALA A 254 -17.87 6.22 -6.61
CA ALA A 254 -17.44 7.62 -6.58
C ALA A 254 -15.99 7.74 -7.03
N LEU A 255 -15.66 8.92 -7.53
CA LEU A 255 -14.31 9.37 -7.84
C LEU A 255 -14.02 10.62 -7.02
N THR A 256 -12.94 10.62 -6.27
CA THR A 256 -12.56 11.74 -5.40
C THR A 256 -11.35 12.46 -5.97
N TYR A 257 -11.41 13.77 -6.05
CA TYR A 257 -10.25 14.60 -6.38
C TYR A 257 -9.47 14.91 -5.10
N ASP A 258 -8.24 14.39 -5.02
CA ASP A 258 -7.32 14.64 -3.93
C ASP A 258 -6.58 15.97 -4.19
N ARG A 259 -7.04 17.04 -3.56
CA ARG A 259 -6.42 18.36 -3.70
C ARG A 259 -5.17 18.42 -2.83
N GLN A 260 -4.05 18.75 -3.44
CA GLN A 260 -2.78 18.87 -2.72
C GLN A 260 -2.83 19.89 -1.57
N ASP A 261 -3.69 20.91 -1.67
CA ASP A 261 -3.85 21.94 -0.62
C ASP A 261 -4.61 21.48 0.63
N ASP A 262 -5.31 20.34 0.56
CA ASP A 262 -6.08 19.81 1.70
C ASP A 262 -5.22 19.06 2.72
N SER A 263 -4.02 18.64 2.32
CA SER A 263 -3.09 17.89 3.16
C SER A 263 -1.71 18.55 3.24
N VAL A 264 -0.96 18.20 4.29
CA VAL A 264 0.45 18.56 4.41
C VAL A 264 1.25 17.77 3.39
N ILE A 265 1.97 18.47 2.53
CA ILE A 265 2.76 17.86 1.46
C ILE A 265 4.06 17.29 2.07
N LEU A 266 4.30 16.03 1.80
CA LEU A 266 5.53 15.32 2.15
C LEU A 266 6.16 14.81 0.86
N ASP A 267 7.40 15.17 0.58
CA ASP A 267 8.13 14.62 -0.55
C ASP A 267 8.61 13.17 -0.30
N ALA A 268 9.12 12.52 -1.31
CA ALA A 268 9.57 11.13 -1.23
C ALA A 268 10.71 10.93 -0.21
N ALA A 269 11.63 11.86 -0.14
CA ALA A 269 12.75 11.84 0.80
C ALA A 269 12.25 11.97 2.25
N THR A 270 11.32 12.89 2.50
CA THR A 270 10.72 13.11 3.82
C THR A 270 9.97 11.88 4.32
N ARG A 271 9.14 11.24 3.49
CA ARG A 271 8.43 10.01 3.86
C ARG A 271 9.37 8.90 4.29
N ARG A 272 10.47 8.74 3.55
CA ARG A 272 11.52 7.76 3.85
C ARG A 272 12.29 8.12 5.12
N ASN A 273 12.72 9.37 5.26
CA ASN A 273 13.55 9.83 6.37
C ASN A 273 12.80 9.83 7.70
N LEU A 274 11.48 10.03 7.68
CA LEU A 274 10.63 9.98 8.88
C LEU A 274 10.16 8.56 9.22
N GLU A 275 10.45 7.57 8.38
CA GLU A 275 10.09 6.16 8.60
C GLU A 275 8.61 5.99 9.00
N LEU A 276 7.71 6.55 8.21
CA LEU A 276 6.29 6.64 8.56
C LEU A 276 5.61 5.25 8.64
N THR A 277 5.79 4.42 7.61
CA THR A 277 5.19 3.08 7.49
C THR A 277 6.19 2.01 7.08
N GLN A 278 7.36 2.43 6.60
CA GLN A 278 8.50 1.58 6.28
C GLN A 278 9.76 2.19 6.88
N ASN A 279 10.63 1.36 7.46
CA ASN A 279 11.95 1.76 7.92
C ASN A 279 12.96 1.82 6.75
N LEU A 280 14.14 2.37 6.98
CA LEU A 280 15.19 2.52 5.96
C LEU A 280 15.67 1.19 5.38
N ALA A 281 15.49 0.07 6.10
CA ALA A 281 15.80 -1.28 5.63
C ALA A 281 14.66 -1.94 4.82
N GLY A 282 13.52 -1.23 4.65
CA GLY A 282 12.34 -1.73 3.91
C GLY A 282 11.36 -2.55 4.75
N GLY A 283 11.63 -2.75 6.06
CA GLY A 283 10.72 -3.41 6.99
C GLY A 283 9.62 -2.48 7.51
N SER A 284 8.66 -3.03 8.24
CA SER A 284 7.59 -2.27 8.91
C SER A 284 7.85 -2.02 10.40
N ASP A 285 8.87 -2.63 10.96
CA ASP A 285 9.24 -2.48 12.37
C ASP A 285 9.84 -1.10 12.63
N ASN A 286 9.70 -0.61 13.88
CA ASN A 286 10.27 0.67 14.32
C ASN A 286 9.84 1.86 13.44
N THR A 287 8.60 1.86 12.96
CA THR A 287 8.00 2.96 12.21
C THR A 287 6.95 3.67 13.05
N LEU A 288 6.54 4.89 12.63
CA LEU A 288 5.44 5.59 13.29
C LEU A 288 4.15 4.74 13.28
N ALA A 289 3.85 4.11 12.15
CA ALA A 289 2.69 3.22 12.04
C ALA A 289 2.78 2.02 12.99
N ALA A 290 3.97 1.42 13.18
CA ALA A 290 4.14 0.29 14.09
C ALA A 290 3.84 0.65 15.56
N VAL A 291 4.12 1.89 15.95
CA VAL A 291 3.81 2.41 17.30
C VAL A 291 2.32 2.71 17.45
N LEU A 292 1.72 3.36 16.45
CA LEU A 292 0.33 3.83 16.53
C LEU A 292 -0.71 2.76 16.19
N ASP A 293 -0.39 1.77 15.36
CA ASP A 293 -1.38 0.79 14.86
C ASP A 293 -1.62 -0.35 15.87
N ARG A 294 -2.65 -0.17 16.65
CA ARG A 294 -3.29 -1.21 17.48
C ARG A 294 -4.77 -1.35 17.12
N CYS A 295 -5.13 -0.97 15.89
CA CYS A 295 -6.50 -1.10 15.41
C CYS A 295 -7.01 -2.53 15.52
N ALA A 296 -8.27 -2.67 15.91
CA ALA A 296 -8.94 -3.94 16.09
C ALA A 296 -9.14 -4.68 14.75
N THR A 297 -9.32 -3.92 13.67
CA THR A 297 -9.61 -4.45 12.33
C THR A 297 -8.53 -4.11 11.30
N PRO A 298 -8.35 -4.96 10.28
CA PRO A 298 -7.48 -4.63 9.16
C PRO A 298 -7.90 -3.36 8.40
N MET A 299 -9.22 -3.10 8.26
CA MET A 299 -9.72 -1.89 7.59
C MET A 299 -9.40 -0.62 8.38
N GLY A 300 -9.44 -0.66 9.73
CA GLY A 300 -8.97 0.43 10.58
C GLY A 300 -7.46 0.68 10.42
N SER A 301 -6.64 -0.37 10.39
CA SER A 301 -5.20 -0.26 10.14
C SER A 301 -4.88 0.39 8.80
N ARG A 302 -5.60 0.01 7.73
CA ARG A 302 -5.45 0.64 6.41
C ARG A 302 -5.83 2.12 6.46
N MET A 303 -6.91 2.47 7.14
CA MET A 303 -7.35 3.86 7.30
C MET A 303 -6.34 4.69 8.10
N LEU A 304 -5.81 4.17 9.20
CA LEU A 304 -4.77 4.85 9.99
C LEU A 304 -3.53 5.15 9.14
N LYS A 305 -3.05 4.21 8.36
CA LYS A 305 -1.91 4.42 7.46
C LYS A 305 -2.19 5.47 6.39
N ARG A 306 -3.42 5.52 5.85
CA ARG A 306 -3.85 6.60 4.96
C ARG A 306 -3.79 7.95 5.65
N TRP A 307 -4.26 8.06 6.91
CA TRP A 307 -4.16 9.31 7.67
C TRP A 307 -2.72 9.74 7.92
N ILE A 308 -1.81 8.80 8.21
CA ILE A 308 -0.37 9.09 8.37
C ILE A 308 0.23 9.62 7.07
N HIS A 309 -0.17 9.06 5.93
CA HIS A 309 0.34 9.50 4.63
C HIS A 309 -0.30 10.76 4.07
N GLN A 310 -1.47 11.15 4.58
CA GLN A 310 -2.22 12.35 4.19
C GLN A 310 -2.64 13.15 5.43
N PRO A 311 -1.68 13.78 6.14
CA PRO A 311 -1.99 14.62 7.29
C PRO A 311 -2.81 15.84 6.84
N MET A 312 -3.92 16.13 7.52
CA MET A 312 -4.92 17.12 7.11
C MET A 312 -4.51 18.54 7.51
N ARG A 313 -4.71 19.51 6.62
CA ARG A 313 -4.52 20.94 6.94
C ARG A 313 -5.77 21.56 7.58
N CYS A 314 -6.94 21.02 7.31
CA CYS A 314 -8.20 21.53 7.84
C CYS A 314 -8.25 21.42 9.38
N ILE A 315 -8.22 22.52 10.06
CA ILE A 315 -8.25 22.60 11.55
C ILE A 315 -9.54 22.00 12.09
N THR A 316 -10.69 22.30 11.49
CA THR A 316 -12.00 21.79 11.94
C THR A 316 -12.03 20.26 11.95
N THR A 317 -11.54 19.62 10.90
CA THR A 317 -11.49 18.15 10.84
C THR A 317 -10.57 17.57 11.91
N ARG A 318 -9.42 18.21 12.15
CA ARG A 318 -8.49 17.80 13.20
C ARG A 318 -9.09 17.97 14.59
N GLU A 319 -9.74 19.10 14.88
CA GLU A 319 -10.43 19.33 16.16
C GLU A 319 -11.54 18.30 16.40
N HIS A 320 -12.37 17.98 15.39
CA HIS A 320 -13.37 16.91 15.52
C HIS A 320 -12.76 15.57 15.91
N ARG A 321 -11.58 15.21 15.36
CA ARG A 321 -10.88 13.98 15.74
C ARG A 321 -10.34 14.06 17.18
N LEU A 322 -9.72 15.18 17.54
CA LEU A 322 -9.18 15.40 18.88
C LEU A 322 -10.28 15.40 19.96
N ASP A 323 -11.44 16.00 19.67
CA ASP A 323 -12.60 15.98 20.56
C ASP A 323 -13.17 14.56 20.72
N ALA A 324 -13.20 13.80 19.64
CA ALA A 324 -13.63 12.40 19.67
C ALA A 324 -12.66 11.55 20.52
N ILE A 325 -11.36 11.73 20.33
CA ILE A 325 -10.32 11.03 21.12
C ILE A 325 -10.42 11.40 22.60
N ALA A 326 -10.66 12.69 22.90
CA ALA A 326 -10.83 13.16 24.28
C ALA A 326 -11.97 12.43 24.98
N GLU A 327 -13.15 12.39 24.39
CA GLU A 327 -14.33 11.71 24.96
C GLU A 327 -14.09 10.21 25.15
N LEU A 328 -13.52 9.54 24.13
CA LEU A 328 -13.23 8.11 24.19
C LEU A 328 -12.17 7.78 25.27
N LYS A 329 -11.20 8.67 25.48
CA LYS A 329 -10.17 8.53 26.52
C LYS A 329 -10.72 8.78 27.92
N GLU A 330 -11.44 9.90 28.13
CA GLU A 330 -11.95 10.30 29.44
C GLU A 330 -12.90 9.27 30.05
N GLN A 331 -13.72 8.62 29.23
CA GLN A 331 -14.66 7.59 29.66
C GLN A 331 -14.09 6.16 29.52
N ALA A 332 -12.84 6.02 29.06
CA ALA A 332 -12.20 4.73 28.76
C ALA A 332 -13.00 3.81 27.81
N LEU A 333 -13.84 4.41 26.96
CA LEU A 333 -14.76 3.69 26.05
C LEU A 333 -14.03 2.85 25.02
N PHE A 334 -12.76 3.17 24.72
CA PHE A 334 -11.95 2.32 23.83
C PHE A 334 -11.85 0.87 24.32
N SER A 335 -11.92 0.63 25.63
CA SER A 335 -11.90 -0.74 26.22
C SER A 335 -13.15 -1.54 25.90
N ASP A 336 -14.30 -0.89 25.78
CA ASP A 336 -15.58 -1.52 25.49
C ASP A 336 -15.78 -1.66 23.97
N ILE A 337 -15.36 -0.66 23.20
CA ILE A 337 -15.52 -0.62 21.74
C ILE A 337 -14.56 -1.60 21.03
N HIS A 338 -13.31 -1.68 21.46
CA HIS A 338 -12.29 -2.51 20.81
C HIS A 338 -12.68 -4.00 20.61
N PRO A 339 -13.19 -4.72 21.62
CA PRO A 339 -13.58 -6.12 21.48
C PRO A 339 -14.71 -6.32 20.46
N VAL A 340 -15.70 -5.41 20.46
CA VAL A 340 -16.86 -5.48 19.56
C VAL A 340 -16.43 -5.23 18.11
N VAL A 341 -15.66 -4.15 17.88
CA VAL A 341 -15.13 -3.83 16.55
C VAL A 341 -14.23 -4.95 16.02
N LYS A 342 -13.44 -5.60 16.88
CA LYS A 342 -12.63 -6.76 16.51
C LYS A 342 -13.47 -7.92 15.97
N GLN A 343 -14.66 -8.16 16.54
CA GLN A 343 -15.57 -9.19 16.08
C GLN A 343 -16.26 -8.84 14.75
N ILE A 344 -16.48 -7.56 14.47
CA ILE A 344 -16.98 -7.10 13.17
C ILE A 344 -15.98 -7.44 12.04
N GLY A 345 -14.68 -7.30 12.28
CA GLY A 345 -13.63 -7.70 11.35
C GLY A 345 -13.52 -6.82 10.09
N ASP A 346 -13.07 -7.42 8.99
CA ASP A 346 -12.81 -6.71 7.72
C ASP A 346 -13.98 -6.85 6.73
N ILE A 347 -15.05 -6.14 7.01
CA ILE A 347 -16.23 -6.14 6.11
C ILE A 347 -15.97 -5.38 4.81
N GLU A 348 -15.06 -4.40 4.78
CA GLU A 348 -14.73 -3.63 3.57
C GLU A 348 -14.35 -4.55 2.39
N ARG A 349 -13.45 -5.50 2.61
CA ARG A 349 -13.03 -6.47 1.59
C ARG A 349 -14.10 -7.52 1.27
N ILE A 350 -14.92 -7.90 2.24
CA ILE A 350 -16.06 -8.81 2.01
C ILE A 350 -17.05 -8.16 1.05
N LEU A 351 -17.36 -6.87 1.22
CA LEU A 351 -18.29 -6.14 0.36
C LEU A 351 -17.81 -6.02 -1.09
N ALA A 352 -16.51 -5.85 -1.30
CA ALA A 352 -15.95 -5.88 -2.65
C ALA A 352 -16.11 -7.26 -3.31
N ARG A 353 -15.83 -8.35 -2.58
CA ARG A 353 -16.04 -9.71 -3.10
C ARG A 353 -17.52 -10.02 -3.34
N LEU A 354 -18.41 -9.51 -2.49
CA LEU A 354 -19.87 -9.59 -2.69
C LEU A 354 -20.25 -8.89 -4.01
N ALA A 355 -19.78 -7.66 -4.22
CA ALA A 355 -20.04 -6.88 -5.41
C ALA A 355 -19.52 -7.55 -6.70
N LEU A 356 -18.37 -8.20 -6.61
CA LEU A 356 -17.73 -8.94 -7.70
C LEU A 356 -18.29 -10.37 -7.87
N ARG A 357 -19.27 -10.78 -7.07
CA ARG A 357 -19.85 -12.16 -7.01
C ARG A 357 -18.79 -13.25 -6.81
N SER A 358 -17.69 -12.89 -6.13
CA SER A 358 -16.57 -13.76 -5.81
C SER A 358 -16.49 -14.12 -4.32
N ALA A 359 -17.44 -13.63 -3.51
CA ALA A 359 -17.53 -13.95 -2.09
C ALA A 359 -17.74 -15.44 -1.87
N ARG A 360 -17.10 -15.99 -0.85
CA ARG A 360 -17.23 -17.40 -0.45
C ARG A 360 -18.27 -17.55 0.66
N PRO A 361 -18.80 -18.75 0.90
CA PRO A 361 -19.76 -18.99 1.98
C PRO A 361 -19.32 -18.44 3.34
N ARG A 362 -18.05 -18.59 3.68
CA ARG A 362 -17.48 -18.04 4.93
C ARG A 362 -17.42 -16.52 4.96
N ASP A 363 -17.32 -15.85 3.82
CA ASP A 363 -17.37 -14.38 3.76
C ASP A 363 -18.74 -13.85 4.18
N LEU A 364 -19.82 -14.46 3.67
CA LEU A 364 -21.18 -14.09 4.06
C LEU A 364 -21.50 -14.49 5.50
N ALA A 365 -20.95 -15.61 6.00
CA ALA A 365 -21.06 -15.96 7.40
C ALA A 365 -20.34 -14.94 8.31
N ARG A 366 -19.16 -14.45 7.91
CA ARG A 366 -18.47 -13.35 8.61
C ARG A 366 -19.28 -12.05 8.56
N LEU A 367 -19.87 -11.74 7.39
CA LEU A 367 -20.74 -10.56 7.25
C LEU A 367 -21.96 -10.66 8.17
N ARG A 368 -22.62 -11.82 8.26
CA ARG A 368 -23.70 -12.08 9.22
C ARG A 368 -23.23 -11.82 10.65
N HIS A 369 -22.08 -12.42 11.04
CA HIS A 369 -21.53 -12.21 12.37
C HIS A 369 -21.25 -10.74 12.66
N ALA A 370 -20.71 -10.01 11.69
CA ALA A 370 -20.50 -8.56 11.81
C ALA A 370 -21.82 -7.82 12.05
N MET A 371 -22.90 -8.15 11.32
CA MET A 371 -24.23 -7.52 11.51
C MET A 371 -24.79 -7.82 12.91
N GLN A 372 -24.58 -9.01 13.44
CA GLN A 372 -24.98 -9.40 14.80
C GLN A 372 -24.26 -8.62 15.90
N GLN A 373 -23.06 -8.07 15.64
CA GLN A 373 -22.31 -7.24 16.60
C GLN A 373 -22.77 -5.77 16.63
N LEU A 374 -23.47 -5.30 15.60
CA LEU A 374 -23.85 -3.88 15.51
C LEU A 374 -24.76 -3.40 16.65
N PRO A 375 -25.74 -4.16 17.17
CA PRO A 375 -26.50 -3.75 18.33
C PRO A 375 -25.64 -3.52 19.58
N GLU A 376 -24.64 -4.36 19.83
CA GLU A 376 -23.70 -4.21 20.94
C GLU A 376 -22.82 -2.97 20.73
N LEU A 377 -22.35 -2.73 19.51
CA LEU A 377 -21.63 -1.50 19.17
C LEU A 377 -22.51 -0.27 19.39
N ALA A 378 -23.77 -0.27 18.94
CA ALA A 378 -24.71 0.83 19.14
C ALA A 378 -24.94 1.12 20.62
N GLN A 379 -25.00 0.07 21.45
CA GLN A 379 -25.13 0.21 22.91
C GLN A 379 -23.88 0.86 23.51
N ALA A 380 -22.68 0.41 23.14
CA ALA A 380 -21.42 1.00 23.61
C ALA A 380 -21.28 2.47 23.21
N LEU A 381 -21.84 2.86 22.06
CA LEU A 381 -21.82 4.22 21.55
C LEU A 381 -23.00 5.11 22.05
N SER A 382 -23.94 4.56 22.82
CA SER A 382 -25.16 5.25 23.21
C SER A 382 -24.96 6.45 24.14
N SER A 383 -23.86 6.44 24.94
CA SER A 383 -23.54 7.50 25.92
C SER A 383 -22.76 8.69 25.33
N LEU A 384 -22.40 8.64 24.05
CA LEU A 384 -21.57 9.67 23.43
C LEU A 384 -22.25 11.02 23.34
N GLY A 385 -21.50 12.08 23.68
CA GLY A 385 -21.90 13.49 23.54
C GLY A 385 -21.44 14.13 22.23
N ASN A 386 -20.27 13.74 21.74
CA ASN A 386 -19.61 14.32 20.59
C ASN A 386 -20.40 14.15 19.28
N SER A 387 -20.59 15.23 18.52
CA SER A 387 -21.37 15.21 17.28
C SER A 387 -20.77 14.33 16.18
N HIS A 388 -19.44 14.29 16.07
CA HIS A 388 -18.75 13.47 15.08
C HIS A 388 -18.89 11.97 15.41
N LEU A 389 -18.70 11.57 16.66
CA LEU A 389 -18.92 10.19 17.09
C LEU A 389 -20.39 9.76 16.94
N LYS A 390 -21.36 10.65 17.22
CA LYS A 390 -22.79 10.40 16.95
C LYS A 390 -23.09 10.17 15.48
N SER A 391 -22.46 10.94 14.60
CA SER A 391 -22.58 10.74 13.14
C SER A 391 -22.06 9.37 12.72
N LEU A 392 -20.91 8.96 13.24
CA LEU A 392 -20.34 7.63 12.98
C LEU A 392 -21.22 6.52 13.55
N ALA A 393 -21.76 6.69 14.75
CA ALA A 393 -22.70 5.75 15.36
C ALA A 393 -23.98 5.59 14.53
N THR A 394 -24.49 6.68 13.96
CA THR A 394 -25.65 6.65 13.06
C THR A 394 -25.36 5.89 11.76
N ALA A 395 -24.17 6.11 11.16
CA ALA A 395 -23.74 5.40 9.97
C ALA A 395 -23.45 3.91 10.23
N ALA A 396 -23.07 3.57 11.47
CA ALA A 396 -22.81 2.19 11.93
C ALA A 396 -24.06 1.55 12.60
N ALA A 397 -25.26 2.11 12.40
CA ALA A 397 -26.49 1.58 12.97
C ALA A 397 -26.78 0.15 12.49
N PRO A 398 -27.46 -0.67 13.31
CA PRO A 398 -27.88 -2.03 12.95
C PRO A 398 -28.65 -2.09 11.63
N MET A 399 -28.45 -3.18 10.90
CA MET A 399 -29.09 -3.48 9.61
C MET A 399 -29.86 -4.80 9.75
N ASP A 400 -31.01 -4.75 10.43
CA ASP A 400 -31.78 -5.94 10.80
C ASP A 400 -32.26 -6.73 9.57
N ASP A 401 -32.63 -6.05 8.49
CA ASP A 401 -33.01 -6.62 7.20
C ASP A 401 -31.93 -7.52 6.58
N VAL A 402 -30.67 -7.05 6.60
CA VAL A 402 -29.52 -7.81 6.09
C VAL A 402 -29.14 -8.94 7.07
N CYS A 403 -29.18 -8.67 8.37
CA CYS A 403 -28.90 -9.66 9.40
C CYS A 403 -29.87 -10.85 9.32
N GLU A 404 -31.18 -10.60 9.31
CA GLU A 404 -32.22 -11.62 9.20
C GLU A 404 -32.11 -12.42 7.90
N LEU A 405 -31.83 -11.76 6.77
CA LEU A 405 -31.62 -12.43 5.50
C LEU A 405 -30.49 -13.45 5.59
N LEU A 406 -29.32 -13.01 6.11
CA LEU A 406 -28.14 -13.87 6.21
C LEU A 406 -28.30 -14.99 7.26
N GLU A 407 -29.01 -14.75 8.36
CA GLU A 407 -29.32 -15.76 9.37
C GLU A 407 -30.24 -16.87 8.82
N ARG A 408 -31.23 -16.47 8.04
CA ARG A 408 -32.14 -17.42 7.41
C ARG A 408 -31.53 -18.21 6.28
N ALA A 409 -30.62 -17.57 5.51
CA ALA A 409 -30.12 -18.13 4.25
C ALA A 409 -28.90 -19.04 4.44
N ILE A 410 -28.01 -18.75 5.40
CA ILE A 410 -26.69 -19.39 5.48
C ILE A 410 -26.54 -20.18 6.77
N LYS A 411 -26.05 -21.42 6.67
CA LYS A 411 -25.70 -22.25 7.83
C LYS A 411 -24.71 -21.53 8.73
N GLU A 412 -24.71 -21.85 10.01
CA GLU A 412 -23.83 -21.24 11.01
C GLU A 412 -22.36 -21.45 10.65
N ASN A 413 -21.96 -22.64 10.28
CA ASN A 413 -20.61 -23.00 9.85
C ASN A 413 -20.63 -23.57 8.43
N PRO A 414 -20.65 -22.70 7.40
CA PRO A 414 -20.74 -23.17 6.02
C PRO A 414 -19.40 -23.75 5.55
N PRO A 415 -19.40 -24.63 4.52
CA PRO A 415 -18.19 -25.13 3.89
C PRO A 415 -17.40 -23.97 3.24
N VAL A 416 -16.17 -24.27 2.82
CA VAL A 416 -15.28 -23.24 2.21
C VAL A 416 -15.79 -22.80 0.85
N VAL A 417 -16.35 -23.74 0.06
CA VAL A 417 -16.81 -23.48 -1.31
C VAL A 417 -18.20 -24.04 -1.54
N ILE A 418 -19.00 -23.36 -2.37
CA ILE A 418 -20.39 -23.72 -2.67
C ILE A 418 -20.52 -25.11 -3.33
N ARG A 419 -19.52 -25.57 -4.07
CA ARG A 419 -19.53 -26.87 -4.74
C ARG A 419 -19.59 -28.07 -3.80
N ASP A 420 -19.18 -27.89 -2.55
CA ASP A 420 -19.19 -28.96 -1.54
C ASP A 420 -20.61 -29.23 -1.01
N GLY A 421 -21.56 -28.31 -1.32
CA GLY A 421 -22.93 -28.36 -0.81
C GLY A 421 -23.04 -28.06 0.69
N GLY A 422 -24.26 -27.87 1.20
CA GLY A 422 -24.48 -27.60 2.61
C GLY A 422 -24.22 -26.18 3.06
N VAL A 423 -24.31 -25.19 2.17
CA VAL A 423 -24.17 -23.77 2.46
C VAL A 423 -25.45 -23.11 2.91
N ILE A 424 -26.55 -23.37 2.20
CA ILE A 424 -27.88 -22.82 2.51
C ILE A 424 -28.47 -23.50 3.75
N ALA A 425 -29.02 -22.69 4.64
CA ALA A 425 -29.63 -23.18 5.88
C ALA A 425 -30.92 -24.02 5.61
N GLU A 426 -31.23 -24.91 6.51
CA GLU A 426 -32.49 -25.67 6.51
C GLU A 426 -33.67 -24.71 6.75
N GLY A 427 -34.79 -24.95 6.06
CA GLY A 427 -35.97 -24.10 6.14
C GLY A 427 -35.93 -22.84 5.28
N TYR A 428 -34.80 -22.56 4.57
CA TYR A 428 -34.72 -21.42 3.64
C TYR A 428 -35.47 -21.68 2.34
N SER A 429 -35.39 -22.91 1.81
CA SER A 429 -36.07 -23.31 0.58
C SER A 429 -36.64 -24.72 0.75
N ALA A 430 -37.97 -24.82 0.67
CA ALA A 430 -38.66 -26.11 0.76
C ALA A 430 -38.20 -27.10 -0.33
N ASP A 431 -37.99 -26.60 -1.54
CA ASP A 431 -37.53 -27.43 -2.67
C ASP A 431 -36.13 -28.03 -2.39
N LEU A 432 -35.23 -27.22 -1.82
CA LEU A 432 -33.89 -27.67 -1.48
C LEU A 432 -33.91 -28.71 -0.37
N ASP A 433 -34.73 -28.50 0.66
CA ASP A 433 -34.87 -29.40 1.78
C ASP A 433 -35.46 -30.76 1.33
N GLU A 434 -36.48 -30.76 0.47
CA GLU A 434 -37.01 -31.97 -0.13
C GLU A 434 -35.92 -32.79 -0.86
N TRP A 435 -35.09 -32.16 -1.67
CA TRP A 435 -34.02 -32.87 -2.37
C TRP A 435 -32.88 -33.32 -1.46
N ARG A 436 -32.63 -32.63 -0.36
CA ARG A 436 -31.67 -33.07 0.68
C ARG A 436 -32.20 -34.27 1.45
N ASP A 437 -33.46 -34.22 1.87
CA ASP A 437 -34.09 -35.32 2.56
C ASP A 437 -34.10 -36.60 1.73
N LEU A 438 -34.36 -36.47 0.42
CA LEU A 438 -34.27 -37.60 -0.52
C LEU A 438 -32.84 -38.14 -0.65
N ALA A 439 -31.82 -37.24 -0.56
CA ALA A 439 -30.41 -37.64 -0.64
C ALA A 439 -29.93 -38.30 0.66
N ASP A 440 -30.40 -37.83 1.83
CA ASP A 440 -30.00 -38.31 3.16
C ASP A 440 -30.80 -39.51 3.61
N GLY A 441 -32.05 -39.62 3.21
CA GLY A 441 -32.92 -40.79 3.42
C GLY A 441 -32.40 -42.10 2.80
N ALA A 442 -31.40 -41.96 1.92
CA ALA A 442 -30.66 -43.06 1.31
C ALA A 442 -29.96 -43.97 2.32
N THR A 443 -29.47 -43.46 3.42
CA THR A 443 -28.72 -44.23 4.44
C THR A 443 -29.66 -45.19 5.20
N GLY A 444 -30.79 -44.69 5.63
CA GLY A 444 -31.81 -45.53 6.29
C GLY A 444 -32.39 -46.61 5.37
N TYR A 445 -32.55 -46.32 4.09
CA TYR A 445 -32.95 -47.33 3.11
C TYR A 445 -31.91 -48.46 2.96
N LEU A 446 -30.64 -48.12 2.95
CA LEU A 446 -29.56 -49.10 2.81
C LEU A 446 -29.42 -50.02 4.02
N GLU A 447 -29.59 -49.46 5.23
CA GLU A 447 -29.63 -50.25 6.47
C GLU A 447 -30.80 -51.22 6.47
N LYS A 448 -31.97 -50.73 6.09
CA LYS A 448 -33.19 -51.55 5.97
C LYS A 448 -33.05 -52.61 4.90
N LEU A 449 -32.49 -52.28 3.72
CA LEU A 449 -32.22 -53.26 2.67
C LEU A 449 -31.19 -54.30 3.11
N GLU A 450 -30.17 -53.93 3.87
CA GLU A 450 -29.17 -54.84 4.43
C GLU A 450 -29.84 -55.85 5.37
N GLU A 451 -30.73 -55.41 6.23
CA GLU A 451 -31.46 -56.25 7.16
C GLU A 451 -32.45 -57.16 6.43
N GLU A 452 -33.24 -56.61 5.51
CA GLU A 452 -34.22 -57.37 4.71
C GLU A 452 -33.56 -58.45 3.85
N GLU A 453 -32.47 -58.12 3.17
CA GLU A 453 -31.75 -59.07 2.32
C GLU A 453 -30.97 -60.11 3.11
N ARG A 454 -30.44 -59.72 4.29
CA ARG A 454 -29.82 -60.66 5.25
C ARG A 454 -30.80 -61.69 5.75
N ASP A 455 -31.97 -61.25 6.17
CA ASP A 455 -33.02 -62.14 6.70
C ASP A 455 -33.64 -63.02 5.59
N ARG A 456 -33.92 -62.45 4.44
CA ARG A 456 -34.51 -63.11 3.28
C ARG A 456 -33.69 -64.31 2.78
N HIS A 457 -32.33 -64.11 2.79
CA HIS A 457 -31.42 -65.10 2.17
C HIS A 457 -30.57 -65.87 3.20
N GLY A 458 -30.70 -65.57 4.49
CA GLY A 458 -29.92 -66.22 5.55
C GLY A 458 -28.40 -65.99 5.42
N ILE A 459 -27.98 -64.82 4.97
CA ILE A 459 -26.57 -64.49 4.76
C ILE A 459 -26.12 -63.52 5.86
N ASP A 460 -25.63 -64.03 6.97
CA ASP A 460 -25.26 -63.24 8.16
C ASP A 460 -24.11 -62.25 7.85
N THR A 461 -23.26 -62.53 6.83
CA THR A 461 -22.14 -61.68 6.48
C THR A 461 -22.46 -60.61 5.43
N LEU A 462 -23.72 -60.55 4.99
CA LEU A 462 -24.17 -59.57 4.01
C LEU A 462 -24.04 -58.15 4.61
N LYS A 463 -23.39 -57.29 3.87
CA LYS A 463 -23.26 -55.86 4.16
C LYS A 463 -23.49 -55.02 2.90
N VAL A 464 -24.28 -53.99 3.03
CA VAL A 464 -24.41 -52.96 1.98
C VAL A 464 -23.37 -51.86 2.20
N GLY A 465 -22.68 -51.46 1.18
CA GLY A 465 -21.66 -50.44 1.25
C GLY A 465 -21.55 -49.59 -0.01
N TYR A 466 -20.80 -48.49 0.06
CA TYR A 466 -20.54 -47.60 -1.06
C TYR A 466 -19.05 -47.48 -1.33
N ASN A 467 -18.68 -47.37 -2.60
CA ASN A 467 -17.33 -47.14 -3.06
C ASN A 467 -17.32 -46.12 -4.21
N ASN A 468 -16.49 -45.10 -4.12
CA ASN A 468 -16.44 -44.03 -5.13
C ASN A 468 -16.16 -44.51 -6.57
N VAL A 469 -15.54 -45.69 -6.76
CA VAL A 469 -15.20 -46.24 -8.08
C VAL A 469 -16.33 -47.14 -8.63
N HIS A 470 -17.03 -47.86 -7.75
CA HIS A 470 -17.97 -48.93 -8.14
C HIS A 470 -19.42 -48.65 -7.73
N GLY A 471 -19.69 -47.55 -7.01
CA GLY A 471 -21.00 -47.22 -6.49
C GLY A 471 -21.43 -48.04 -5.30
N PHE A 472 -22.73 -48.20 -5.11
CA PHE A 472 -23.31 -49.08 -4.08
C PHE A 472 -23.14 -50.54 -4.39
N TYR A 473 -22.87 -51.35 -3.40
CA TYR A 473 -22.66 -52.78 -3.55
C TYR A 473 -23.12 -53.54 -2.30
N ILE A 474 -23.54 -54.81 -2.53
CA ILE A 474 -23.75 -55.80 -1.48
C ILE A 474 -22.47 -56.62 -1.38
N GLN A 475 -21.88 -56.68 -0.21
CA GLN A 475 -20.68 -57.52 0.04
C GLN A 475 -21.08 -58.76 0.85
N VAL A 476 -20.67 -59.93 0.40
CA VAL A 476 -20.84 -61.21 1.02
C VAL A 476 -19.50 -61.90 1.21
N SER A 477 -19.28 -62.56 2.35
CA SER A 477 -18.06 -63.32 2.56
C SER A 477 -17.98 -64.52 1.60
N ARG A 478 -16.79 -64.92 1.20
CA ARG A 478 -16.56 -66.08 0.30
C ARG A 478 -17.17 -67.35 0.85
N GLY A 479 -17.21 -67.55 2.19
CA GLY A 479 -17.81 -68.72 2.81
C GLY A 479 -19.30 -68.85 2.60
N GLN A 480 -20.00 -67.77 2.38
CA GLN A 480 -21.46 -67.70 2.16
C GLN A 480 -21.82 -67.33 0.71
N SER A 481 -20.86 -67.20 -0.20
CA SER A 481 -21.15 -66.82 -1.57
C SER A 481 -22.03 -67.84 -2.34
N HIS A 482 -22.09 -69.07 -1.90
CA HIS A 482 -23.01 -70.10 -2.41
C HIS A 482 -24.49 -69.89 -2.08
N LEU A 483 -24.78 -69.04 -1.10
CA LEU A 483 -26.15 -68.67 -0.71
C LEU A 483 -26.68 -67.49 -1.52
N VAL A 484 -25.84 -66.85 -2.30
CA VAL A 484 -26.18 -65.65 -3.07
C VAL A 484 -27.17 -66.01 -4.17
N PRO A 485 -28.32 -65.32 -4.29
CA PRO A 485 -29.34 -65.58 -5.30
C PRO A 485 -28.84 -65.29 -6.72
N PRO A 486 -29.43 -66.01 -7.76
CA PRO A 486 -29.02 -65.85 -9.13
C PRO A 486 -29.21 -64.44 -9.72
N HIS A 487 -30.08 -63.63 -9.17
CA HIS A 487 -30.32 -62.27 -9.64
C HIS A 487 -29.27 -61.25 -9.15
N TYR A 488 -28.39 -61.64 -8.23
CA TYR A 488 -27.29 -60.81 -7.80
C TYR A 488 -26.21 -60.80 -8.88
N VAL A 489 -25.90 -59.67 -9.46
CA VAL A 489 -24.85 -59.50 -10.47
C VAL A 489 -23.53 -59.23 -9.78
N ARG A 490 -22.55 -60.13 -9.93
CA ARG A 490 -21.23 -60.00 -9.34
C ARG A 490 -20.45 -58.86 -10.04
N ARG A 491 -19.98 -57.90 -9.26
CA ARG A 491 -19.19 -56.72 -9.74
C ARG A 491 -17.69 -56.91 -9.48
N GLN A 492 -17.34 -57.45 -8.33
CA GLN A 492 -15.95 -57.51 -7.89
C GLN A 492 -15.68 -58.71 -6.99
N THR A 493 -14.56 -59.36 -7.18
CA THR A 493 -14.06 -60.43 -6.32
C THR A 493 -12.87 -59.92 -5.52
N LEU A 494 -12.97 -59.96 -4.18
CA LEU A 494 -11.94 -59.61 -3.22
C LEU A 494 -11.32 -60.89 -2.63
N LYS A 495 -10.22 -60.74 -1.88
CA LYS A 495 -9.54 -61.89 -1.25
C LYS A 495 -10.43 -62.70 -0.36
N ASN A 496 -11.29 -62.04 0.45
CA ASN A 496 -12.13 -62.72 1.46
C ASN A 496 -13.63 -62.48 1.24
N ALA A 497 -14.06 -61.72 0.24
CA ALA A 497 -15.45 -61.42 -0.03
C ALA A 497 -15.72 -61.20 -1.52
N GLU A 498 -16.98 -61.27 -1.87
CA GLU A 498 -17.47 -60.91 -3.21
C GLU A 498 -18.47 -59.74 -3.11
N ARG A 499 -18.46 -58.89 -4.13
CA ARG A 499 -19.34 -57.73 -4.24
C ARG A 499 -20.33 -57.90 -5.37
N TYR A 500 -21.58 -57.64 -5.05
CA TYR A 500 -22.71 -57.80 -5.96
C TYR A 500 -23.53 -56.52 -6.07
N ILE A 501 -24.32 -56.40 -7.13
CA ILE A 501 -25.31 -55.36 -7.30
C ILE A 501 -26.64 -56.03 -7.63
N ILE A 502 -27.74 -55.43 -7.14
CA ILE A 502 -29.13 -55.80 -7.49
C ILE A 502 -29.81 -54.62 -8.16
N PRO A 503 -30.86 -54.87 -8.98
CA PRO A 503 -31.57 -53.79 -9.70
C PRO A 503 -32.10 -52.69 -8.77
N GLU A 504 -32.68 -53.08 -7.65
CA GLU A 504 -33.24 -52.19 -6.64
C GLU A 504 -32.15 -51.25 -6.07
N LEU A 505 -30.95 -51.75 -5.80
CA LEU A 505 -29.83 -50.97 -5.30
C LEU A 505 -29.33 -49.99 -6.36
N LYS A 506 -29.37 -50.38 -7.64
CA LYS A 506 -28.99 -49.51 -8.75
C LYS A 506 -29.99 -48.38 -8.99
N GLU A 507 -31.30 -48.70 -8.94
CA GLU A 507 -32.34 -47.67 -9.02
C GLU A 507 -32.26 -46.68 -7.87
N HIS A 508 -31.92 -47.15 -6.69
CA HIS A 508 -31.72 -46.32 -5.52
C HIS A 508 -30.46 -45.43 -5.69
N GLU A 509 -29.35 -45.97 -6.20
CA GLU A 509 -28.14 -45.24 -6.54
C GLU A 509 -28.42 -44.07 -7.51
N ASP A 510 -29.14 -44.36 -8.59
CA ASP A 510 -29.51 -43.37 -9.59
C ASP A 510 -30.41 -42.27 -9.00
N LYS A 511 -31.35 -42.62 -8.11
CA LYS A 511 -32.17 -41.63 -7.37
C LYS A 511 -31.34 -40.74 -6.45
N VAL A 512 -30.42 -41.32 -5.67
CA VAL A 512 -29.57 -40.62 -4.71
C VAL A 512 -28.60 -39.66 -5.43
N LEU A 513 -27.93 -40.15 -6.46
CA LEU A 513 -27.00 -39.32 -7.27
C LEU A 513 -27.73 -38.16 -7.95
N ASN A 514 -28.93 -38.42 -8.51
CA ASN A 514 -29.78 -37.39 -9.07
C ASN A 514 -30.25 -36.37 -8.01
N SER A 515 -30.62 -36.82 -6.82
CA SER A 515 -31.06 -35.94 -5.73
C SER A 515 -29.94 -35.07 -5.24
N LYS A 516 -28.72 -35.58 -5.02
CA LYS A 516 -27.55 -34.80 -4.67
C LYS A 516 -27.19 -33.75 -5.75
N SER A 517 -27.21 -34.12 -7.03
CA SER A 517 -26.93 -33.22 -8.11
C SER A 517 -27.98 -32.09 -8.21
N LYS A 518 -29.27 -32.41 -8.02
CA LYS A 518 -30.34 -31.43 -8.02
C LYS A 518 -30.27 -30.52 -6.80
N ALA A 519 -30.06 -31.05 -5.61
CA ALA A 519 -29.88 -30.27 -4.40
C ALA A 519 -28.72 -29.26 -4.58
N LEU A 520 -27.57 -29.69 -5.11
CA LEU A 520 -26.46 -28.83 -5.37
C LEU A 520 -26.75 -27.75 -6.43
N ALA A 521 -27.51 -28.08 -7.48
CA ALA A 521 -27.91 -27.12 -8.50
C ALA A 521 -28.82 -26.03 -7.95
N ILE A 522 -29.84 -26.40 -7.15
CA ILE A 522 -30.72 -25.45 -6.45
C ILE A 522 -29.93 -24.61 -5.46
N GLU A 523 -29.05 -25.22 -4.71
CA GLU A 523 -28.20 -24.50 -3.75
C GLU A 523 -27.33 -23.46 -4.41
N LYS A 524 -26.73 -23.75 -5.57
CA LYS A 524 -25.97 -22.77 -6.39
C LYS A 524 -26.87 -21.65 -6.90
N GLN A 525 -28.10 -21.95 -7.33
CA GLN A 525 -29.05 -20.93 -7.77
C GLN A 525 -29.39 -19.98 -6.60
N LEU A 526 -29.77 -20.53 -5.45
CA LEU A 526 -30.07 -19.73 -4.25
C LEU A 526 -28.88 -18.91 -3.78
N TRP A 527 -27.67 -19.44 -3.95
CA TRP A 527 -26.44 -18.69 -3.68
C TRP A 527 -26.27 -17.48 -4.59
N GLU A 528 -26.53 -17.59 -5.88
CA GLU A 528 -26.50 -16.45 -6.82
C GLU A 528 -27.63 -15.45 -6.51
N GLU A 529 -28.81 -15.90 -6.16
CA GLU A 529 -29.94 -15.05 -5.76
C GLU A 529 -29.61 -14.23 -4.49
N LEU A 530 -28.82 -14.77 -3.55
CA LEU A 530 -28.38 -14.04 -2.38
C LEU A 530 -27.55 -12.80 -2.74
N PHE A 531 -26.70 -12.86 -3.77
CA PHE A 531 -25.99 -11.69 -4.25
C PHE A 531 -26.95 -10.62 -4.75
N ASP A 532 -27.98 -11.01 -5.50
CA ASP A 532 -28.99 -10.08 -6.02
C ASP A 532 -29.81 -9.43 -4.89
N LEU A 533 -30.07 -10.15 -3.81
CA LEU A 533 -30.77 -9.64 -2.63
C LEU A 533 -29.90 -8.71 -1.79
N LEU A 534 -28.58 -8.92 -1.74
CA LEU A 534 -27.65 -8.13 -0.94
C LEU A 534 -27.15 -6.88 -1.66
N LEU A 535 -27.03 -6.90 -3.00
CA LEU A 535 -26.49 -5.77 -3.79
C LEU A 535 -27.24 -4.45 -3.58
N PRO A 536 -28.57 -4.38 -3.42
CA PRO A 536 -29.27 -3.13 -3.11
C PRO A 536 -28.81 -2.45 -1.80
N HIS A 537 -28.35 -3.24 -0.84
CA HIS A 537 -27.84 -2.76 0.45
C HIS A 537 -26.37 -2.34 0.43
N LEU A 538 -25.65 -2.59 -0.68
CA LEU A 538 -24.20 -2.40 -0.79
C LEU A 538 -23.75 -1.00 -0.41
N ALA A 539 -24.48 0.03 -0.82
CA ALA A 539 -24.15 1.43 -0.52
C ALA A 539 -24.11 1.69 0.98
N ARG A 540 -25.15 1.28 1.69
CA ARG A 540 -25.30 1.46 3.13
C ARG A 540 -24.28 0.61 3.90
N LEU A 541 -24.00 -0.61 3.40
CA LEU A 541 -22.95 -1.46 3.96
C LEU A 541 -21.54 -0.86 3.79
N GLN A 542 -21.26 -0.17 2.67
CA GLN A 542 -19.99 0.54 2.50
C GLN A 542 -19.87 1.75 3.44
N GLU A 543 -20.94 2.51 3.65
CA GLU A 543 -20.97 3.61 4.63
C GLU A 543 -20.75 3.09 6.05
N LEU A 544 -21.39 1.97 6.41
CA LEU A 544 -21.18 1.29 7.67
C LEU A 544 -19.71 0.85 7.83
N ALA A 545 -19.13 0.20 6.83
CA ALA A 545 -17.73 -0.23 6.86
C ALA A 545 -16.77 0.96 7.07
N ALA A 546 -17.01 2.07 6.38
CA ALA A 546 -16.21 3.29 6.53
C ALA A 546 -16.36 3.91 7.94
N ALA A 547 -17.58 3.93 8.48
CA ALA A 547 -17.84 4.44 9.84
C ALA A 547 -17.15 3.56 10.90
N VAL A 548 -17.27 2.24 10.80
CA VAL A 548 -16.61 1.30 11.73
C VAL A 548 -15.09 1.42 11.63
N ALA A 549 -14.53 1.54 10.43
CA ALA A 549 -13.09 1.74 10.25
C ALA A 549 -12.61 3.05 10.90
N GLN A 550 -13.39 4.12 10.80
CA GLN A 550 -13.07 5.41 11.40
C GLN A 550 -13.20 5.36 12.93
N LEU A 551 -14.23 4.71 13.46
CA LEU A 551 -14.38 4.45 14.90
C LEU A 551 -13.21 3.63 15.44
N ASP A 552 -12.76 2.61 14.69
CA ASP A 552 -11.61 1.79 15.05
C ASP A 552 -10.32 2.61 15.13
N VAL A 553 -10.08 3.54 14.19
CA VAL A 553 -8.92 4.45 14.26
C VAL A 553 -9.02 5.38 15.47
N LEU A 554 -10.19 5.99 15.71
CA LEU A 554 -10.36 6.95 16.82
C LEU A 554 -10.23 6.27 18.18
N GLN A 555 -10.82 5.07 18.38
CA GLN A 555 -10.66 4.32 19.62
C GLN A 555 -9.21 3.86 19.82
N ASN A 556 -8.54 3.46 18.73
CA ASN A 556 -7.12 3.10 18.77
C ASN A 556 -6.25 4.29 19.17
N LEU A 557 -6.47 5.48 18.60
CA LEU A 557 -5.72 6.69 18.97
C LEU A 557 -5.99 7.13 20.41
N ALA A 558 -7.21 6.93 20.92
CA ALA A 558 -7.55 7.18 22.31
C ALA A 558 -6.81 6.22 23.25
N GLU A 559 -6.75 4.94 22.93
CA GLU A 559 -5.98 3.93 23.65
C GLU A 559 -4.48 4.24 23.64
N ARG A 560 -3.93 4.61 22.46
CA ARG A 560 -2.51 5.03 22.37
C ARG A 560 -2.22 6.27 23.18
N ALA A 561 -3.12 7.26 23.16
CA ALA A 561 -2.99 8.49 23.95
C ALA A 561 -2.98 8.23 25.46
N ASP A 562 -3.72 7.23 25.91
CA ASP A 562 -3.74 6.82 27.32
C ASP A 562 -2.51 6.00 27.70
N THR A 563 -2.23 4.92 26.94
CA THR A 563 -1.16 3.99 27.25
C THR A 563 0.24 4.59 27.10
N LEU A 564 0.44 5.51 26.15
CA LEU A 564 1.73 6.14 25.86
C LEU A 564 1.89 7.53 26.50
N ASP A 565 0.94 7.95 27.30
CA ASP A 565 0.92 9.26 27.97
C ASP A 565 1.15 10.42 26.98
N TYR A 566 0.29 10.49 25.97
CA TYR A 566 0.31 11.56 24.97
C TYR A 566 -0.66 12.67 25.34
N CYS A 567 -0.29 13.91 25.03
CA CYS A 567 -1.12 15.08 25.31
C CYS A 567 -1.92 15.52 24.07
N ARG A 568 -3.04 16.20 24.33
CA ARG A 568 -3.82 16.87 23.28
C ARG A 568 -3.05 18.07 22.75
N PRO A 569 -2.73 18.17 21.43
CA PRO A 569 -2.14 19.37 20.88
C PRO A 569 -3.17 20.50 20.78
N ASN A 570 -2.74 21.73 21.03
CA ASN A 570 -3.49 22.94 20.74
C ASN A 570 -3.22 23.35 19.28
N LEU A 571 -4.28 23.56 18.50
CA LEU A 571 -4.16 23.88 17.07
C LEU A 571 -4.36 25.37 16.83
N THR A 572 -3.49 26.00 16.03
CA THR A 572 -3.59 27.41 15.68
C THR A 572 -3.49 27.63 14.17
N LYS A 573 -3.91 28.79 13.68
CA LYS A 573 -3.75 29.19 12.27
C LYS A 573 -2.38 29.76 11.97
N ASP A 574 -1.73 30.36 12.97
CA ASP A 574 -0.41 30.97 12.82
C ASP A 574 0.66 29.89 12.71
N PRO A 575 1.70 30.06 11.89
CA PRO A 575 2.80 29.12 11.80
C PRO A 575 3.62 29.13 13.10
N VAL A 576 3.39 28.12 13.92
CA VAL A 576 4.07 27.92 15.21
C VAL A 576 4.27 26.43 15.48
N VAL A 577 5.41 26.10 16.06
CA VAL A 577 5.68 24.80 16.65
C VAL A 577 6.29 25.05 18.03
N HIS A 578 5.46 24.90 19.05
CA HIS A 578 5.85 25.02 20.44
C HIS A 578 5.54 23.72 21.16
N ILE A 579 6.56 23.03 21.64
CA ILE A 579 6.45 21.72 22.27
C ILE A 579 7.23 21.76 23.58
N THR A 580 6.59 21.41 24.69
CA THR A 580 7.21 21.26 26.00
C THR A 580 7.45 19.77 26.24
N ALA A 581 8.66 19.42 26.61
CA ALA A 581 9.07 18.04 26.93
C ALA A 581 8.65 17.02 25.82
N GLY A 582 8.96 17.34 24.56
CA GLY A 582 8.70 16.46 23.44
C GLY A 582 9.52 15.18 23.47
N ARG A 583 8.93 14.06 23.07
CA ARG A 583 9.56 12.74 22.99
C ARG A 583 9.48 12.19 21.58
N HIS A 584 10.44 11.37 21.20
CA HIS A 584 10.41 10.72 19.88
C HIS A 584 9.50 9.48 19.94
N PRO A 585 8.35 9.44 19.21
CA PRO A 585 7.34 8.40 19.40
C PRO A 585 7.85 6.97 19.17
N VAL A 586 8.83 6.80 18.28
CA VAL A 586 9.38 5.48 17.97
C VAL A 586 10.58 5.15 18.88
N VAL A 587 11.53 6.07 19.01
CA VAL A 587 12.76 5.82 19.76
C VAL A 587 12.46 5.53 21.23
N GLU A 588 11.51 6.24 21.85
CA GLU A 588 11.12 6.00 23.25
C GLU A 588 10.55 4.59 23.49
N GLN A 589 10.04 3.90 22.45
CA GLN A 589 9.51 2.54 22.55
C GLN A 589 10.57 1.45 22.33
N VAL A 590 11.72 1.80 21.77
CA VAL A 590 12.77 0.85 21.38
C VAL A 590 13.95 0.88 22.35
N THR A 591 14.23 2.03 22.94
CA THR A 591 15.35 2.18 23.89
C THR A 591 15.02 1.57 25.24
N SER A 592 16.00 0.90 25.84
CA SER A 592 15.92 0.38 27.22
C SER A 592 16.06 1.47 28.29
N ASP A 593 16.77 2.54 27.96
CA ASP A 593 16.99 3.68 28.85
C ASP A 593 15.83 4.71 28.69
N PRO A 594 15.49 5.43 29.78
CA PRO A 594 14.47 6.49 29.71
C PRO A 594 14.83 7.54 28.66
N PHE A 595 13.85 7.85 27.79
CA PHE A 595 14.04 8.88 26.77
C PHE A 595 14.12 10.27 27.40
N ILE A 596 15.10 11.06 27.01
CA ILE A 596 15.24 12.44 27.47
C ILE A 596 14.36 13.37 26.62
N ALA A 597 13.31 13.90 27.25
CA ALA A 597 12.37 14.79 26.60
C ALA A 597 12.99 16.18 26.36
N ASN A 598 12.71 16.79 25.23
CA ASN A 598 13.29 18.07 24.82
C ASN A 598 12.24 19.07 24.37
N PRO A 599 12.37 20.36 24.76
CA PRO A 599 11.51 21.41 24.28
C PRO A 599 11.89 21.87 22.87
N ILE A 600 10.92 22.48 22.17
CA ILE A 600 11.19 23.23 20.94
C ILE A 600 10.25 24.42 20.85
N GLU A 601 10.76 25.53 20.36
CA GLU A 601 10.01 26.74 20.11
C GLU A 601 10.41 27.33 18.75
N LEU A 602 9.45 27.31 17.82
CA LEU A 602 9.51 27.97 16.53
C LEU A 602 8.26 28.84 16.38
N ASN A 603 8.47 30.14 16.13
CA ASN A 603 7.39 31.13 15.99
C ASN A 603 7.82 32.26 15.05
N SER A 604 7.04 33.33 14.94
CA SER A 604 7.34 34.48 14.08
C SER A 604 8.63 35.21 14.45
N GLN A 605 9.08 35.15 15.73
CA GLN A 605 10.31 35.76 16.21
C GLN A 605 11.50 34.83 16.23
N ARG A 606 11.27 33.52 16.19
CA ARG A 606 12.27 32.46 16.24
C ARG A 606 11.95 31.41 15.19
N LYS A 607 12.30 31.69 13.93
CA LYS A 607 11.95 30.85 12.78
C LYS A 607 12.94 29.73 12.51
N MET A 608 14.20 29.91 12.87
CA MET A 608 15.25 28.93 12.59
C MET A 608 16.09 28.66 13.82
N LEU A 609 16.36 27.37 14.05
CA LEU A 609 17.32 26.88 15.05
C LEU A 609 18.54 26.34 14.35
N ILE A 610 19.72 26.92 14.66
CA ILE A 610 21.02 26.30 14.30
C ILE A 610 21.37 25.32 15.41
N ILE A 611 21.45 24.04 15.05
CA ILE A 611 21.62 22.94 16.02
C ILE A 611 23.06 22.42 15.93
N THR A 612 23.81 22.55 17.03
CA THR A 612 25.17 22.05 17.14
C THR A 612 25.29 20.93 18.16
N GLY A 613 26.46 20.30 18.26
CA GLY A 613 26.70 19.19 19.17
C GLY A 613 27.29 17.95 18.52
N PRO A 614 27.63 16.92 19.28
CA PRO A 614 28.23 15.68 18.77
C PRO A 614 27.27 14.86 17.91
N ASN A 615 27.81 14.03 17.00
CA ASN A 615 26.99 13.20 16.10
C ASN A 615 26.10 12.20 16.87
N MET A 616 26.61 11.66 17.98
CA MET A 616 25.84 10.74 18.80
C MET A 616 24.97 11.44 19.86
N GLY A 617 24.96 12.78 19.89
CA GLY A 617 24.19 13.58 20.85
C GLY A 617 22.66 13.53 20.60
N GLY A 618 22.20 13.06 19.40
CA GLY A 618 20.77 12.95 19.12
C GLY A 618 20.20 14.09 18.26
N LYS A 619 21.01 14.87 17.54
CA LYS A 619 20.54 15.99 16.67
C LYS A 619 19.45 15.54 15.68
N SER A 620 19.70 14.49 14.92
CA SER A 620 18.77 13.96 13.93
C SER A 620 17.50 13.39 14.58
N THR A 621 17.62 12.78 15.76
CA THR A 621 16.48 12.30 16.57
C THR A 621 15.60 13.45 17.03
N TYR A 622 16.20 14.55 17.52
CA TYR A 622 15.50 15.74 17.94
C TYR A 622 14.73 16.41 16.79
N MET A 623 15.34 16.51 15.62
CA MET A 623 14.67 17.04 14.43
C MET A 623 13.52 16.14 13.97
N ARG A 624 13.74 14.83 13.86
CA ARG A 624 12.70 13.87 13.47
C ARG A 624 11.54 13.87 14.46
N GLN A 625 11.80 13.91 15.76
CA GLN A 625 10.83 14.07 16.83
C GLN A 625 9.88 15.24 16.56
N THR A 626 10.43 16.41 16.24
CA THR A 626 9.66 17.62 15.97
C THR A 626 8.74 17.43 14.76
N ALA A 627 9.27 16.88 13.66
CA ALA A 627 8.47 16.62 12.47
C ALA A 627 7.37 15.59 12.70
N LEU A 628 7.66 14.51 13.46
CA LEU A 628 6.69 13.48 13.78
C LEU A 628 5.57 14.00 14.69
N ILE A 629 5.90 14.80 15.70
CA ILE A 629 4.89 15.46 16.57
C ILE A 629 3.99 16.39 15.74
N ALA A 630 4.59 17.21 14.87
CA ALA A 630 3.82 18.08 13.98
C ALA A 630 2.91 17.28 13.04
N LEU A 631 3.42 16.18 12.46
CA LEU A 631 2.66 15.28 11.60
C LEU A 631 1.50 14.61 12.38
N MET A 632 1.75 14.11 13.59
CA MET A 632 0.72 13.51 14.45
C MET A 632 -0.39 14.51 14.78
N ALA A 633 -0.08 15.77 15.06
CA ALA A 633 -1.07 16.83 15.24
C ALA A 633 -1.90 17.08 13.96
N HIS A 634 -1.29 16.92 12.78
CA HIS A 634 -1.97 17.06 11.49
C HIS A 634 -2.83 15.86 11.09
N ILE A 635 -2.59 14.66 11.62
CA ILE A 635 -3.55 13.55 11.48
C ILE A 635 -4.71 13.64 12.47
N GLY A 636 -4.68 14.57 13.42
CA GLY A 636 -5.68 14.72 14.48
C GLY A 636 -5.47 13.71 15.61
N SER A 637 -4.22 13.39 15.95
CA SER A 637 -3.82 12.54 17.05
C SER A 637 -3.27 13.33 18.22
N TYR A 638 -3.31 12.77 19.42
CA TYR A 638 -2.52 13.19 20.55
C TYR A 638 -1.04 12.95 20.27
N VAL A 639 -0.16 13.70 20.94
CA VAL A 639 1.27 13.79 20.64
C VAL A 639 2.15 13.47 21.85
N PRO A 640 3.34 12.90 21.67
CA PRO A 640 4.28 12.56 22.74
C PRO A 640 4.98 13.82 23.29
N ALA A 641 4.28 14.55 24.13
CA ALA A 641 4.77 15.76 24.78
C ALA A 641 3.99 16.02 26.09
N GLU A 642 4.51 16.88 26.95
CA GLU A 642 3.77 17.41 28.08
C GLU A 642 2.70 18.42 27.61
N SER A 643 3.08 19.30 26.67
CA SER A 643 2.15 20.19 25.97
C SER A 643 2.69 20.49 24.56
N ALA A 644 1.76 20.76 23.64
CA ALA A 644 2.13 21.12 22.27
C ALA A 644 1.14 22.13 21.69
N THR A 645 1.65 23.17 21.03
CA THR A 645 0.87 24.09 20.19
C THR A 645 1.44 24.01 18.78
N ILE A 646 0.60 23.55 17.84
CA ILE A 646 1.01 23.30 16.45
C ILE A 646 0.16 24.15 15.52
N GLY A 647 0.83 24.98 14.75
CA GLY A 647 0.23 25.84 13.75
C GLY A 647 -0.10 25.15 12.44
N SER A 648 -0.61 25.93 11.49
CA SER A 648 -0.86 25.42 10.14
C SER A 648 0.45 25.26 9.39
N ILE A 649 0.83 24.00 9.11
CA ILE A 649 1.97 23.64 8.29
C ILE A 649 1.44 23.19 6.92
N ASP A 650 2.05 23.67 5.84
CA ASP A 650 1.68 23.28 4.48
C ASP A 650 2.55 22.16 3.93
N ARG A 651 3.84 22.15 4.32
CA ARG A 651 4.81 21.14 3.86
C ARG A 651 5.79 20.79 4.98
N ILE A 652 6.22 19.54 4.99
CA ILE A 652 7.34 19.09 5.82
C ILE A 652 8.42 18.59 4.89
N PHE A 653 9.60 19.15 4.98
CA PHE A 653 10.78 18.74 4.24
C PHE A 653 11.87 18.23 5.17
N THR A 654 12.51 17.12 4.77
CA THR A 654 13.64 16.61 5.52
C THR A 654 14.80 16.30 4.58
N ARG A 655 15.98 16.81 4.96
CA ARG A 655 17.25 16.37 4.41
C ARG A 655 18.07 15.81 5.59
N ILE A 656 17.95 14.50 5.84
CA ILE A 656 18.56 13.81 6.98
C ILE A 656 19.30 12.57 6.48
N GLY A 657 20.63 12.52 6.74
CA GLY A 657 21.48 11.39 6.41
C GLY A 657 21.82 11.28 4.91
N ALA A 658 22.92 10.62 4.58
CA ALA A 658 23.24 10.21 3.21
C ALA A 658 22.78 8.77 3.01
N SER A 659 21.79 8.52 2.19
CA SER A 659 21.58 7.20 1.64
C SER A 659 22.46 7.08 0.40
N ASP A 660 23.42 6.16 0.40
CA ASP A 660 24.13 5.78 -0.80
C ASP A 660 23.14 5.16 -1.77
N ASP A 661 22.69 5.91 -2.75
CA ASP A 661 21.93 5.37 -3.87
C ASP A 661 22.89 4.80 -4.92
N LEU A 662 23.55 3.71 -4.54
CA LEU A 662 24.44 2.96 -5.42
C LEU A 662 23.74 2.43 -6.67
N ALA A 663 22.42 2.25 -6.60
CA ALA A 663 21.63 1.72 -7.71
C ALA A 663 21.43 2.74 -8.84
N SER A 664 21.39 4.04 -8.55
CA SER A 664 21.23 5.09 -9.55
C SER A 664 22.56 5.61 -10.11
N GLY A 665 23.72 5.19 -9.56
CA GLY A 665 25.05 5.67 -9.96
C GLY A 665 25.30 7.15 -9.68
N ARG A 666 24.45 7.81 -8.86
CA ARG A 666 24.62 9.23 -8.48
C ARG A 666 25.53 9.32 -7.26
N SER A 667 26.43 10.31 -7.22
CA SER A 667 27.22 10.57 -6.04
C SER A 667 26.33 11.05 -4.88
N THR A 668 26.69 10.70 -3.64
CA THR A 668 26.00 11.15 -2.43
C THR A 668 25.81 12.66 -2.38
N PHE A 669 26.81 13.41 -2.85
CA PHE A 669 26.74 14.86 -2.94
C PHE A 669 25.68 15.35 -3.95
N MET A 670 25.54 14.67 -5.11
CA MET A 670 24.52 15.04 -6.10
C MET A 670 23.10 14.78 -5.56
N VAL A 671 22.89 13.66 -4.86
CA VAL A 671 21.61 13.38 -4.19
C VAL A 671 21.30 14.45 -3.14
N GLU A 672 22.30 14.80 -2.31
CA GLU A 672 22.19 15.85 -1.31
C GLU A 672 21.79 17.19 -1.93
N MET A 673 22.44 17.60 -3.02
CA MET A 673 22.16 18.86 -3.69
C MET A 673 20.79 18.85 -4.39
N THR A 674 20.36 17.73 -4.94
CA THR A 674 19.02 17.60 -5.54
C THR A 674 17.92 17.75 -4.48
N GLU A 675 18.05 17.08 -3.31
CA GLU A 675 17.12 17.22 -2.20
C GLU A 675 17.10 18.66 -1.65
N THR A 676 18.29 19.27 -1.49
CA THR A 676 18.42 20.66 -1.04
C THR A 676 17.77 21.63 -2.02
N ALA A 677 18.00 21.46 -3.33
CA ALA A 677 17.37 22.28 -4.37
C ALA A 677 15.84 22.16 -4.33
N ASN A 678 15.30 20.94 -4.19
CA ASN A 678 13.87 20.72 -4.06
C ASN A 678 13.27 21.50 -2.86
N ILE A 679 13.95 21.49 -1.72
CA ILE A 679 13.54 22.24 -0.54
C ILE A 679 13.56 23.74 -0.80
N LEU A 680 14.66 24.26 -1.32
CA LEU A 680 14.85 25.70 -1.54
C LEU A 680 13.87 26.28 -2.58
N HIS A 681 13.43 25.48 -3.55
CA HIS A 681 12.45 25.89 -4.56
C HIS A 681 10.99 25.79 -4.11
N ASN A 682 10.67 24.83 -3.23
CA ASN A 682 9.29 24.49 -2.92
C ASN A 682 8.85 24.85 -1.48
N ALA A 683 9.77 25.15 -0.58
CA ALA A 683 9.42 25.55 0.78
C ALA A 683 8.75 26.95 0.79
N THR A 684 7.82 27.13 1.71
CA THR A 684 7.10 28.38 1.95
C THR A 684 7.33 28.87 3.37
N ALA A 685 6.82 30.06 3.72
CA ALA A 685 6.87 30.59 5.07
C ALA A 685 6.13 29.73 6.12
N ASN A 686 5.23 28.86 5.67
CA ASN A 686 4.47 27.94 6.52
C ASN A 686 5.03 26.51 6.51
N SER A 687 6.16 26.29 5.85
CA SER A 687 6.79 24.96 5.80
C SER A 687 7.65 24.70 7.05
N LEU A 688 7.73 23.43 7.44
CA LEU A 688 8.68 22.93 8.43
C LEU A 688 9.82 22.22 7.68
N VAL A 689 11.04 22.73 7.85
CA VAL A 689 12.23 22.27 7.13
C VAL A 689 13.26 21.71 8.10
N LEU A 690 13.73 20.50 7.86
CA LEU A 690 14.77 19.83 8.62
C LEU A 690 15.99 19.59 7.72
N MET A 691 17.09 20.25 8.03
CA MET A 691 18.36 20.20 7.28
C MET A 691 19.44 19.63 8.17
N ASP A 692 19.97 18.46 7.83
CA ASP A 692 21.01 17.79 8.63
C ASP A 692 22.31 17.71 7.84
N GLU A 693 23.31 18.45 8.30
CA GLU A 693 24.72 18.37 7.90
C GLU A 693 24.96 18.54 6.38
N ILE A 694 24.49 19.64 5.82
CA ILE A 694 24.70 19.99 4.42
C ILE A 694 26.15 20.32 4.12
N GLY A 695 26.63 19.87 2.93
CA GLY A 695 27.97 20.19 2.42
C GLY A 695 29.04 19.17 2.80
N ARG A 696 28.69 17.99 3.33
CA ARG A 696 29.66 16.95 3.68
C ARG A 696 30.34 16.26 2.50
N GLY A 697 29.69 16.22 1.34
CA GLY A 697 30.15 15.50 0.16
C GLY A 697 31.18 16.23 -0.70
N THR A 698 31.68 17.43 -0.28
CA THR A 698 32.60 18.26 -1.03
C THR A 698 33.72 18.82 -0.17
N SER A 699 34.54 19.75 -0.71
CA SER A 699 35.59 20.40 0.08
C SER A 699 34.99 21.20 1.25
N THR A 700 35.76 21.37 2.31
CA THR A 700 35.26 22.02 3.55
C THR A 700 34.74 23.44 3.29
N TYR A 701 35.45 24.25 2.47
CA TYR A 701 35.03 25.63 2.20
C TYR A 701 33.81 25.69 1.26
N ASP A 702 33.73 24.81 0.25
CA ASP A 702 32.55 24.75 -0.63
C ASP A 702 31.33 24.29 0.19
N GLY A 703 31.51 23.28 1.03
CA GLY A 703 30.45 22.79 1.89
C GLY A 703 29.93 23.82 2.87
N LEU A 704 30.84 24.54 3.56
CA LEU A 704 30.51 25.65 4.43
C LEU A 704 29.75 26.76 3.70
N SER A 705 30.23 27.15 2.51
CA SER A 705 29.63 28.22 1.70
C SER A 705 28.19 27.84 1.29
N LEU A 706 27.96 26.60 0.85
CA LEU A 706 26.64 26.10 0.48
C LEU A 706 25.70 26.01 1.69
N ALA A 707 26.19 25.52 2.82
CA ALA A 707 25.41 25.43 4.05
C ALA A 707 25.00 26.82 4.56
N TRP A 708 25.93 27.75 4.56
CA TRP A 708 25.68 29.15 4.94
C TRP A 708 24.66 29.82 4.01
N ALA A 709 24.84 29.70 2.70
CA ALA A 709 23.95 30.30 1.71
C ALA A 709 22.53 29.68 1.80
N SER A 710 22.43 28.36 1.98
CA SER A 710 21.14 27.67 2.14
C SER A 710 20.42 28.11 3.42
N ALA A 711 21.12 28.18 4.55
CA ALA A 711 20.56 28.67 5.82
C ALA A 711 20.11 30.13 5.71
N HIS A 712 20.94 30.99 5.12
CA HIS A 712 20.61 32.39 4.90
C HIS A 712 19.39 32.56 3.98
N TRP A 713 19.30 31.78 2.89
CA TRP A 713 18.17 31.83 1.95
C TRP A 713 16.87 31.38 2.62
N LEU A 714 16.89 30.26 3.35
CA LEU A 714 15.73 29.76 4.12
C LEU A 714 15.22 30.79 5.13
N ALA A 715 16.16 31.50 5.79
CA ALA A 715 15.83 32.48 6.82
C ALA A 715 15.30 33.80 6.24
N THR A 716 15.88 34.30 5.13
CA THR A 716 15.63 35.66 4.62
C THR A 716 14.65 35.74 3.48
N GLN A 717 14.70 34.76 2.54
CA GLN A 717 13.87 34.76 1.33
C GLN A 717 12.59 33.92 1.53
N ILE A 718 12.72 32.75 2.14
CA ILE A 718 11.58 31.84 2.33
C ILE A 718 10.89 32.12 3.65
N GLY A 719 11.63 32.28 4.73
CA GLY A 719 11.12 32.52 6.08
C GLY A 719 10.43 31.27 6.69
N ALA A 720 10.83 30.06 6.29
CA ALA A 720 10.31 28.78 6.77
C ALA A 720 10.74 28.50 8.21
N MET A 721 9.91 27.77 8.96
CA MET A 721 10.29 27.18 10.24
C MET A 721 11.34 26.11 10.00
N THR A 722 12.56 26.31 10.48
CA THR A 722 13.72 25.50 10.09
C THR A 722 14.51 24.98 11.27
N LEU A 723 14.84 23.71 11.28
CA LEU A 723 15.83 23.07 12.11
C LEU A 723 17.06 22.75 11.25
N PHE A 724 18.17 23.42 11.55
CA PHE A 724 19.39 23.32 10.74
C PHE A 724 20.53 22.75 11.59
N ALA A 725 20.77 21.45 11.49
CA ALA A 725 21.89 20.83 12.19
C ALA A 725 23.19 20.94 11.38
N THR A 726 24.26 21.30 12.03
CA THR A 726 25.56 21.53 11.37
C THR A 726 26.75 21.24 12.29
N HIS A 727 27.86 20.91 11.65
CA HIS A 727 29.19 20.87 12.27
C HIS A 727 30.04 22.12 11.97
N TYR A 728 29.54 23.02 11.12
CA TYR A 728 30.23 24.26 10.83
C TYR A 728 29.92 25.29 11.92
N PHE A 729 30.89 25.57 12.79
CA PHE A 729 30.74 26.56 13.86
C PHE A 729 30.51 27.98 13.34
N GLU A 730 30.97 28.27 12.12
CA GLU A 730 30.78 29.56 11.48
C GLU A 730 29.30 29.91 11.25
N LEU A 731 28.42 28.92 11.12
CA LEU A 731 26.98 29.13 11.02
C LEU A 731 26.37 29.62 12.33
N THR A 732 27.02 29.37 13.48
CA THR A 732 26.54 29.88 14.78
C THR A 732 26.64 31.39 14.91
N GLU A 733 27.29 32.08 13.99
CA GLU A 733 27.35 33.56 13.88
C GLU A 733 26.12 34.14 13.18
N LEU A 734 25.34 33.31 12.44
CA LEU A 734 24.15 33.81 11.72
C LEU A 734 23.11 34.49 12.62
N PRO A 735 22.82 34.00 13.82
CA PRO A 735 21.88 34.65 14.75
C PRO A 735 22.31 36.06 15.16
N ASN A 736 23.60 36.38 15.13
CA ASN A 736 24.09 37.73 15.39
C ASN A 736 23.74 38.73 14.27
N GLN A 737 23.51 38.22 13.06
CA GLN A 737 23.17 39.03 11.88
C GLN A 737 21.65 39.02 11.61
N LEU A 738 20.94 37.92 11.96
CA LEU A 738 19.54 37.70 11.67
C LEU A 738 18.75 37.41 12.96
N PRO A 739 17.89 38.34 13.40
CA PRO A 739 17.27 38.27 14.74
C PRO A 739 16.23 37.14 14.91
N HIS A 740 15.79 36.51 13.80
CA HIS A 740 14.83 35.38 13.84
C HIS A 740 15.49 34.01 13.94
N LEU A 741 16.80 33.97 14.09
CA LEU A 741 17.58 32.76 14.29
C LEU A 741 18.01 32.62 15.72
N ALA A 742 18.14 31.40 16.19
CA ALA A 742 18.73 31.11 17.50
C ALA A 742 19.64 29.90 17.40
N ASN A 743 20.66 29.86 18.28
CA ASN A 743 21.51 28.69 18.44
C ASN A 743 20.96 27.81 19.55
N VAL A 744 20.97 26.51 19.32
CA VAL A 744 20.79 25.49 20.35
C VAL A 744 21.83 24.40 20.20
N HIS A 745 22.15 23.69 21.24
CA HIS A 745 23.06 22.56 21.16
C HIS A 745 22.60 21.39 22.03
N LEU A 746 23.02 20.19 21.61
CA LEU A 746 22.90 19.01 22.45
C LEU A 746 24.13 18.84 23.29
N ASP A 747 23.91 18.75 24.60
CA ASP A 747 25.00 18.78 25.59
C ASP A 747 25.67 17.42 25.69
N ALA A 748 26.97 17.47 25.96
CA ALA A 748 27.79 16.30 26.28
C ALA A 748 28.82 16.68 27.35
N VAL A 749 29.00 15.80 28.31
CA VAL A 749 29.93 16.01 29.44
C VAL A 749 31.13 15.07 29.28
N GLU A 750 32.32 15.67 29.22
CA GLU A 750 33.56 14.90 29.26
C GLU A 750 33.94 14.55 30.72
N HIS A 751 34.19 13.27 30.96
CA HIS A 751 34.69 12.79 32.23
C HIS A 751 35.95 11.95 32.01
N GLY A 752 37.13 12.59 32.11
CA GLY A 752 38.39 11.96 31.79
C GLY A 752 38.53 11.58 30.30
N ASP A 753 38.73 10.27 30.07
CA ASP A 753 38.80 9.71 28.69
C ASP A 753 37.42 9.31 28.13
N SER A 754 36.31 9.48 28.87
CA SER A 754 34.96 9.15 28.47
C SER A 754 34.13 10.40 28.23
N ILE A 755 33.06 10.25 27.37
CA ILE A 755 32.07 11.28 27.14
C ILE A 755 30.69 10.70 27.44
N ALA A 756 29.87 11.43 28.14
CA ALA A 756 28.48 11.14 28.38
C ALA A 756 27.61 12.09 27.56
N PHE A 757 26.77 11.54 26.70
CA PHE A 757 25.80 12.32 25.93
C PHE A 757 24.57 12.55 26.78
N MET A 758 24.27 13.82 27.06
CA MET A 758 23.12 14.16 27.90
C MET A 758 21.80 14.10 27.17
N HIS A 759 21.81 14.08 25.85
CA HIS A 759 20.65 14.09 24.97
C HIS A 759 19.65 15.23 25.27
N ALA A 760 20.09 16.22 26.04
CA ALA A 760 19.32 17.41 26.43
C ALA A 760 19.70 18.58 25.54
N VAL A 761 18.69 19.30 25.03
CA VAL A 761 18.86 20.51 24.23
C VAL A 761 19.04 21.71 25.17
N GLN A 762 20.06 22.50 24.91
CA GLN A 762 20.38 23.73 25.66
C GLN A 762 20.42 24.93 24.69
N GLU A 763 20.11 26.11 25.21
CA GLU A 763 20.23 27.37 24.47
C GLU A 763 21.70 27.73 24.22
N GLY A 764 21.94 28.35 23.06
CA GLY A 764 23.29 28.78 22.64
C GLY A 764 24.02 27.75 21.78
N ALA A 765 25.18 28.14 21.26
CA ALA A 765 26.02 27.27 20.46
C ALA A 765 26.86 26.31 21.36
N ALA A 766 27.19 25.13 20.83
CA ALA A 766 28.13 24.23 21.53
C ALA A 766 29.49 24.90 21.64
N SER A 767 30.11 24.76 22.81
CA SER A 767 31.42 25.37 23.13
C SER A 767 32.61 24.62 22.54
N LYS A 768 32.45 23.36 22.18
CA LYS A 768 33.52 22.46 21.71
C LYS A 768 33.00 21.43 20.66
N SER A 769 33.92 20.93 19.84
CA SER A 769 33.70 19.75 19.06
C SER A 769 34.13 18.50 19.83
N TYR A 770 33.28 17.47 19.83
CA TYR A 770 33.54 16.22 20.58
C TYR A 770 34.03 15.08 19.66
N GLY A 771 34.40 15.36 18.42
CA GLY A 771 34.78 14.34 17.43
C GLY A 771 35.93 13.43 17.87
N LEU A 772 36.95 13.98 18.53
CA LEU A 772 38.09 13.19 19.05
C LEU A 772 37.71 12.31 20.24
N ALA A 773 36.81 12.76 21.10
CA ALA A 773 36.30 11.97 22.21
C ALA A 773 35.45 10.80 21.71
N VAL A 774 34.56 11.04 20.72
CA VAL A 774 33.78 10.01 20.04
C VAL A 774 34.66 8.99 19.34
N ALA A 775 35.73 9.43 18.65
CA ALA A 775 36.69 8.53 18.01
C ALA A 775 37.41 7.65 19.04
N GLY A 776 37.69 8.17 20.22
CA GLY A 776 38.23 7.41 21.35
C GLY A 776 37.26 6.31 21.83
N LEU A 777 35.98 6.62 21.98
CA LEU A 777 34.94 5.64 22.33
C LEU A 777 34.76 4.55 21.25
N ALA A 778 34.91 4.91 19.98
CA ALA A 778 34.86 3.98 18.87
C ALA A 778 36.08 3.05 18.75
N GLY A 779 37.06 3.18 19.67
CA GLY A 779 38.24 2.31 19.74
C GLY A 779 39.42 2.75 18.88
N VAL A 780 39.48 3.99 18.41
CA VAL A 780 40.66 4.53 17.70
C VAL A 780 41.85 4.52 18.68
N PRO A 781 43.04 4.07 18.27
CA PRO A 781 44.20 3.95 19.15
C PRO A 781 44.56 5.24 19.86
N LYS A 782 44.80 5.17 21.18
CA LYS A 782 45.07 6.36 22.03
C LYS A 782 46.21 7.25 21.48
N LYS A 783 47.24 6.67 20.82
CA LYS A 783 48.34 7.44 20.21
C LYS A 783 47.81 8.32 19.05
N VAL A 784 46.88 7.80 18.25
CA VAL A 784 46.27 8.55 17.13
C VAL A 784 45.44 9.71 17.68
N ILE A 785 44.64 9.45 18.71
CA ILE A 785 43.83 10.48 19.38
C ILE A 785 44.71 11.58 19.96
N LYS A 786 45.81 11.23 20.62
CA LYS A 786 46.76 12.19 21.17
C LYS A 786 47.37 13.09 20.07
N ASN A 787 47.81 12.51 18.96
CA ASN A 787 48.35 13.25 17.84
C ASN A 787 47.28 14.15 17.20
N ALA A 788 46.03 13.66 17.08
CA ALA A 788 44.92 14.43 16.55
C ALA A 788 44.58 15.64 17.45
N ARG A 789 44.60 15.48 18.80
CA ARG A 789 44.43 16.59 19.75
C ARG A 789 45.51 17.68 19.57
N GLN A 790 46.78 17.27 19.43
CA GLN A 790 47.88 18.22 19.18
C GLN A 790 47.67 18.96 17.87
N LYS A 791 47.22 18.27 16.80
CA LYS A 791 46.97 18.89 15.52
C LYS A 791 45.79 19.85 15.57
N LEU A 792 44.69 19.48 16.26
CA LEU A 792 43.53 20.33 16.44
C LEU A 792 43.91 21.64 17.14
N SER A 793 44.65 21.56 18.26
CA SER A 793 45.14 22.78 18.97
C SER A 793 46.00 23.69 18.11
N GLN A 794 46.85 23.13 17.20
CA GLN A 794 47.59 23.93 16.22
C GLN A 794 46.70 24.62 15.24
N LEU A 795 45.67 23.96 14.74
CA LEU A 795 44.70 24.51 13.77
C LEU A 795 43.85 25.62 14.41
N GLU A 796 43.40 25.42 15.64
CA GLU A 796 42.66 26.43 16.43
C GLU A 796 43.49 27.70 16.67
N LEU A 797 44.78 27.57 17.00
CA LEU A 797 45.70 28.70 17.15
C LEU A 797 45.86 29.47 15.83
N LEU A 798 46.02 28.77 14.70
CA LEU A 798 46.14 29.41 13.40
C LEU A 798 44.87 30.16 12.99
N SER A 799 43.68 29.61 13.33
CA SER A 799 42.40 30.27 13.04
C SER A 799 42.20 31.50 13.99
N ALA A 800 42.60 31.41 15.25
CA ALA A 800 42.52 32.53 16.17
C ALA A 800 43.47 33.71 15.79
N GLU A 801 44.64 33.40 15.25
CA GLU A 801 45.57 34.41 14.72
C GLU A 801 45.02 35.11 13.42
N SER A 802 44.23 34.39 12.62
CA SER A 802 43.56 34.99 11.45
C SER A 802 42.35 35.86 11.80
N SER A 803 41.77 35.67 13.02
CA SER A 803 40.55 36.36 13.47
C SER A 803 40.84 37.68 14.24
N GLN A 804 42.10 38.04 14.54
CA GLN A 804 42.40 39.37 15.06
C GLN A 804 42.29 40.42 13.93
N PRO A 805 41.52 41.51 14.12
CA PRO A 805 41.51 42.59 13.12
C PRO A 805 42.87 43.32 13.18
N LYS A 806 43.85 42.79 12.45
CA LYS A 806 44.95 43.61 12.04
C LYS A 806 44.36 44.64 11.05
N ALA A 807 44.26 45.88 11.52
CA ALA A 807 44.12 47.02 10.63
C ALA A 807 45.30 47.03 9.64
N ARG A 808 45.22 46.18 8.63
CA ARG A 808 45.96 46.31 7.41
C ARG A 808 45.05 47.04 6.45
N THR A 809 45.43 48.29 6.14
CA THR A 809 45.06 48.87 4.87
C THR A 809 45.56 47.91 3.81
N VAL A 810 44.65 46.96 3.42
CA VAL A 810 44.89 46.08 2.27
C VAL A 810 44.66 46.97 1.06
N ASP A 811 45.71 47.20 0.33
CA ASP A 811 45.65 47.73 -1.02
C ASP A 811 44.66 46.85 -1.79
N ILE A 812 43.54 47.44 -2.18
CA ILE A 812 42.44 46.78 -2.90
C ILE A 812 42.84 46.36 -4.33
N ALA A 813 44.10 46.59 -4.68
CA ALA A 813 44.62 46.36 -6.04
C ALA A 813 45.00 44.90 -6.37
N ASN A 814 44.90 43.93 -5.40
CA ASN A 814 45.31 42.51 -5.67
C ASN A 814 44.32 41.48 -5.20
N GLN A 815 43.04 41.79 -5.04
CA GLN A 815 41.99 40.81 -4.88
C GLN A 815 41.58 40.35 -6.29
N LEU A 816 41.94 39.11 -6.63
CA LEU A 816 41.45 38.47 -7.85
C LEU A 816 39.91 38.48 -7.81
N SER A 817 39.35 39.34 -8.67
CA SER A 817 37.91 39.38 -8.90
C SER A 817 37.47 38.01 -9.39
N LEU A 818 36.57 37.35 -8.62
CA LEU A 818 35.91 36.07 -9.01
C LEU A 818 34.89 36.26 -10.16
N ILE A 819 34.67 37.48 -10.58
CA ILE A 819 33.99 37.82 -11.83
C ILE A 819 35.11 38.10 -12.83
N PRO A 820 35.32 37.25 -13.86
CA PRO A 820 36.27 37.57 -14.92
C PRO A 820 35.87 38.94 -15.52
N GLU A 821 36.77 39.93 -15.46
CA GLU A 821 36.53 41.14 -16.23
C GLU A 821 36.29 40.72 -17.70
N PRO A 822 35.33 41.33 -18.39
CA PRO A 822 35.08 41.01 -19.79
C PRO A 822 36.40 41.16 -20.56
N SER A 823 36.74 40.15 -21.34
CA SER A 823 37.95 40.14 -22.16
C SER A 823 37.95 41.35 -23.09
N GLU A 824 39.15 41.84 -23.52
CA GLU A 824 39.23 42.89 -24.50
C GLU A 824 38.41 42.63 -25.77
N VAL A 825 38.22 41.35 -26.09
CA VAL A 825 37.35 40.88 -27.18
C VAL A 825 35.90 41.17 -26.90
N GLU A 826 35.42 40.83 -25.67
CA GLU A 826 34.02 41.07 -25.24
C GLU A 826 33.72 42.56 -25.13
N GLN A 827 34.63 43.36 -24.61
CA GLN A 827 34.49 44.83 -24.54
C GLN A 827 34.44 45.46 -25.93
N THR A 828 35.29 44.97 -26.84
CA THR A 828 35.33 45.47 -28.24
C THR A 828 34.07 45.04 -28.99
N LEU A 829 33.59 43.79 -28.77
CA LEU A 829 32.36 43.28 -29.38
C LEU A 829 31.11 44.04 -28.87
N ALA A 830 31.05 44.35 -27.58
CA ALA A 830 29.97 45.15 -26.96
C ALA A 830 29.92 46.60 -27.47
N SER A 831 31.02 47.12 -27.99
CA SER A 831 31.09 48.50 -28.55
C SER A 831 30.71 48.58 -30.03
N ILE A 832 30.46 47.49 -30.70
CA ILE A 832 30.12 47.41 -32.13
C ILE A 832 28.60 47.43 -32.30
N GLU A 833 28.08 48.43 -32.99
CA GLU A 833 26.70 48.50 -33.47
C GLU A 833 26.64 47.94 -34.89
N PRO A 834 26.09 46.69 -35.04
CA PRO A 834 26.13 46.00 -36.36
C PRO A 834 25.38 46.73 -37.46
N ASP A 835 24.32 47.48 -37.11
CA ASP A 835 23.46 48.18 -38.06
C ASP A 835 24.12 49.45 -38.66
N ASP A 836 25.17 50.00 -38.00
CA ASP A 836 25.87 51.15 -38.44
C ASP A 836 27.14 50.84 -39.28
N LEU A 837 27.46 49.56 -39.47
CA LEU A 837 28.63 49.11 -40.19
C LEU A 837 28.31 48.77 -41.64
N THR A 838 29.15 49.30 -42.54
CA THR A 838 29.18 48.79 -43.89
C THR A 838 29.79 47.39 -43.99
N PRO A 839 29.46 46.57 -45.02
CA PRO A 839 30.00 45.21 -45.15
C PRO A 839 31.50 45.08 -45.04
N ARG A 840 32.24 46.08 -45.49
CA ARG A 840 33.67 46.11 -45.39
C ARG A 840 34.19 46.41 -44.01
N GLN A 841 33.54 47.31 -43.28
CA GLN A 841 33.84 47.62 -41.88
C GLN A 841 33.50 46.45 -40.96
N ALA A 842 32.40 45.72 -41.22
CA ALA A 842 32.05 44.52 -40.50
C ALA A 842 33.10 43.42 -40.64
N LEU A 843 33.62 43.20 -41.84
CA LEU A 843 34.71 42.27 -42.12
C LEU A 843 36.03 42.70 -41.41
N GLU A 844 36.35 43.99 -41.43
CA GLU A 844 37.54 44.55 -40.73
C GLU A 844 37.40 44.41 -39.21
N ALA A 845 36.19 44.60 -38.65
CA ALA A 845 35.89 44.37 -37.23
C ALA A 845 36.07 42.90 -36.85
N LEU A 846 35.61 41.96 -37.69
CA LEU A 846 35.79 40.50 -37.46
C LEU A 846 37.28 40.12 -37.48
N TYR A 847 38.09 40.65 -38.42
CA TYR A 847 39.53 40.42 -38.42
C TYR A 847 40.23 41.00 -37.21
N ARG A 848 39.75 42.15 -36.72
CA ARG A 848 40.29 42.80 -35.50
C ARG A 848 39.99 41.97 -34.26
N LEU A 849 38.72 41.49 -34.09
CA LEU A 849 38.34 40.62 -33.01
C LEU A 849 39.12 39.30 -33.05
N LYS A 850 39.29 38.70 -34.25
CA LYS A 850 40.07 37.47 -34.42
C LYS A 850 41.56 37.62 -34.09
N LYS A 851 42.12 38.84 -34.20
CA LYS A 851 43.52 39.13 -33.88
C LYS A 851 43.71 39.36 -32.36
N MET A 852 42.63 39.62 -31.62
CA MET A 852 42.60 39.80 -30.18
C MET A 852 42.35 38.49 -29.42
N LEU A 853 41.85 37.43 -30.11
CA LEU A 853 41.82 36.05 -29.64
C LEU A 853 43.19 35.38 -29.66
#